data_43f33730a7b92826f18b4d18b0450435
#
_entry.id   43f33730a7b92826f18b4d18b0450435
#
_cell.length_a   1.000
_cell.length_b   1.000
_cell.length_c   1.000
_cell.angle_alpha   90.00
_cell.angle_beta   90.00
_cell.angle_gamma   90.00
#
_symmetry.space_group_name_H-M   'P 1'
#
loop_
_entity.id
_entity.type
_entity.pdbx_description
1 polymer ?
#
loop_
_entity_poly.entity_id
_entity_poly.type
_entity_poly.pdbx_seq_one_letter_code
_entity_poly.pdbx_strand_id
1 'polypeptide(L)'
;MNYPKLPVLTNLNNAQQRGDFPGQFTDEADNTEEILAIEKDPTLFPNSSRIYVQGEIHEGLKVPMREIRVSDTEHANGEIEKNEPVRVYDCSGPWGDPEFDGDVTQGLPAVRREWILNRGDVEEYTGRDIKPEDNGYLSEEHSEKYNELKDLKNRLKEYPGLRRKPLRAKGSTNGDSDWHPVTQKWYADQGIITPEMEYIAIRENLGRKEEFKTIADKYPNLRDLPPEASERIRQLCSTPEGYEMPRPSEIDPNLQVPRNRIDHQHPGQSWGAMTPAFITAEYVRSEVARGRAIIPVNINHPECEPMIIGRNFLVKINANIGNSAVTSTIDEEVEKMRWATKWGADTVMDLSTGKNIHATREWIIRNSPVPIGTVPIYQALEKTGGSIEALTWELFRDTLIEQAEQGVDYFTIHAAVLKAFIPHTTKRMTGIVSRGGSILAKWCLHHEKENFLYEHWDEICDICAAYDVSFSIGDGLRPGSIADANDYAQLAELEIQGELTKRAWAKGCQVMNEGPGHVPMHLIQENMQKQIEWCHEAPFYTLGPLTTDIAPGYDHFTSGIGAAQIGWYGCAMLCYVTPKEHLGLPDRNDVREGVVTYKIAAHAADLAKGHPAAQIRDNALSKARFEFRWRDQFALGLDPARAIEYHDETLPAEGAKTAHFCSMCGPTFCSMKITEDVRQYAREQDEGKLDVENKETELKI
;
A
#
# COMPACT_ATOMS: atom_id res chain seq x y z
N MET A 1 40.22 -35.79 -0.68
CA MET A 1 40.22 -34.42 -1.17
C MET A 1 39.96 -33.51 0.01
N ASN A 2 40.98 -32.74 0.42
CA ASN A 2 40.90 -31.87 1.59
C ASN A 2 40.24 -30.55 1.18
N TYR A 3 39.06 -30.26 1.72
CA TYR A 3 38.49 -28.93 1.67
C TYR A 3 39.21 -28.03 2.67
N PRO A 4 39.58 -26.78 2.32
CA PRO A 4 40.15 -25.85 3.27
C PRO A 4 39.09 -25.49 4.30
N LYS A 5 39.45 -25.58 5.59
CA LYS A 5 38.60 -25.10 6.71
C LYS A 5 38.41 -23.60 6.60
N LEU A 6 37.15 -23.16 6.49
CA LEU A 6 36.79 -21.78 6.68
C LEU A 6 37.26 -21.31 8.08
N PRO A 7 37.82 -20.10 8.22
CA PRO A 7 38.20 -19.55 9.52
C PRO A 7 36.95 -19.41 10.39
N VAL A 8 37.00 -20.03 11.55
CA VAL A 8 36.01 -19.85 12.62
C VAL A 8 36.05 -18.38 13.03
N LEU A 9 34.94 -17.66 12.87
CA LEU A 9 34.74 -16.31 13.38
C LEU A 9 34.71 -16.37 14.93
N THR A 10 35.89 -16.41 15.54
CA THR A 10 36.08 -16.10 16.95
C THR A 10 36.47 -14.64 17.02
N ASN A 11 35.51 -13.77 17.13
CA ASN A 11 35.62 -12.44 17.77
C ASN A 11 34.35 -11.61 17.54
N LEU A 12 33.23 -12.04 18.14
CA LEU A 12 32.03 -11.20 18.29
C LEU A 12 32.19 -10.13 19.40
N ASN A 13 33.31 -10.17 20.16
CA ASN A 13 33.54 -9.21 21.27
C ASN A 13 34.36 -7.97 20.90
N ASN A 14 34.78 -7.80 19.65
CA ASN A 14 35.54 -6.61 19.23
C ASN A 14 34.77 -5.65 18.32
N ALA A 15 33.49 -5.91 18.04
CA ALA A 15 32.64 -4.96 17.29
C ALA A 15 32.10 -3.79 18.14
N GLN A 16 32.21 -3.90 19.47
CA GLN A 16 31.79 -2.82 20.40
C GLN A 16 32.89 -1.75 20.65
N GLN A 17 34.04 -1.83 19.99
CA GLN A 17 35.17 -0.86 20.22
C GLN A 17 35.62 -0.11 18.96
N ARG A 18 34.93 -0.18 17.85
CA ARG A 18 35.15 0.70 16.69
C ARG A 18 33.90 1.53 16.42
N GLY A 19 33.83 2.66 17.15
CA GLY A 19 32.93 3.75 16.83
C GLY A 19 33.39 4.43 15.55
N ASP A 20 32.93 4.03 14.40
CA ASP A 20 32.96 4.77 13.15
C ASP A 20 31.95 4.12 12.21
N PHE A 21 30.64 4.18 12.60
CA PHE A 21 29.55 4.15 11.65
C PHE A 21 29.05 5.59 11.50
N PRO A 22 29.04 6.17 10.29
CA PRO A 22 28.30 7.39 10.05
C PRO A 22 26.81 7.08 10.21
N GLY A 23 26.22 7.55 11.31
CA GLY A 23 24.81 7.32 11.63
C GLY A 23 24.50 6.93 13.07
N GLN A 24 25.41 7.11 14.02
CA GLN A 24 25.01 7.18 15.44
C GLN A 24 24.38 8.54 15.70
N PHE A 25 23.06 8.54 15.76
CA PHE A 25 22.27 9.66 16.24
C PHE A 25 22.65 9.93 17.71
N THR A 26 23.17 11.09 17.97
CA THR A 26 23.42 11.60 19.31
C THR A 26 22.29 12.54 19.67
N ASP A 27 21.63 12.25 20.77
CA ASP A 27 20.61 13.05 21.47
C ASP A 27 19.22 13.19 20.82
N GLU A 28 18.21 12.82 21.60
CA GLU A 28 16.80 12.65 21.27
C GLU A 28 16.09 13.90 20.71
N ALA A 29 16.62 15.10 20.93
CA ALA A 29 16.04 16.35 20.42
C ALA A 29 16.47 16.67 18.97
N ASP A 30 17.65 16.20 18.54
CA ASP A 30 18.18 16.44 17.19
C ASP A 30 17.49 15.56 16.12
N ASN A 31 16.97 14.39 16.51
CA ASN A 31 16.35 13.44 15.57
C ASN A 31 15.11 14.02 14.87
N THR A 32 14.25 14.75 15.59
CA THR A 32 13.02 15.30 15.02
C THR A 32 13.29 16.36 13.95
N GLU A 33 14.28 17.24 14.17
CA GLU A 33 14.67 18.25 13.20
C GLU A 33 15.35 17.61 11.98
N GLU A 34 16.17 16.59 12.17
CA GLU A 34 16.85 15.87 11.08
C GLU A 34 15.84 15.08 10.23
N ILE A 35 14.87 14.40 10.83
CA ILE A 35 13.79 13.70 10.13
C ILE A 35 12.97 14.68 9.31
N LEU A 36 12.57 15.82 9.87
CA LEU A 36 11.84 16.86 9.17
C LEU A 36 12.65 17.45 8.01
N ALA A 37 13.98 17.61 8.19
CA ALA A 37 14.87 18.07 7.14
C ALA A 37 14.95 17.08 5.97
N ILE A 38 15.05 15.77 6.25
CA ILE A 38 15.07 14.72 5.23
C ILE A 38 13.74 14.66 4.47
N GLU A 39 12.60 14.76 5.16
CA GLU A 39 11.30 14.72 4.50
C GLU A 39 11.03 15.92 3.61
N LYS A 40 11.51 17.08 3.98
CA LYS A 40 11.43 18.31 3.20
C LYS A 40 12.56 18.46 2.17
N ASP A 41 13.51 17.50 2.12
CA ASP A 41 14.60 17.54 1.16
C ASP A 41 14.07 17.44 -0.28
N PRO A 42 14.17 18.52 -1.06
CA PRO A 42 13.69 18.53 -2.44
C PRO A 42 14.49 17.62 -3.37
N THR A 43 15.67 17.16 -2.94
CA THR A 43 16.52 16.27 -3.75
C THR A 43 15.99 14.85 -3.80
N LEU A 44 15.18 14.41 -2.82
CA LEU A 44 14.56 13.08 -2.82
C LEU A 44 13.55 12.91 -3.97
N PHE A 45 12.80 13.97 -4.27
CA PHE A 45 11.83 13.98 -5.35
C PHE A 45 11.98 15.26 -6.21
N PRO A 46 13.05 15.33 -7.02
CA PRO A 46 13.34 16.50 -7.81
C PRO A 46 12.22 16.81 -8.81
N ASN A 47 12.12 18.07 -9.22
CA ASN A 47 11.14 18.59 -10.19
C ASN A 47 9.67 18.33 -9.80
N SER A 48 9.38 18.03 -8.54
CA SER A 48 8.03 17.81 -8.09
C SER A 48 7.53 18.91 -7.15
N SER A 49 6.23 19.15 -7.19
CA SER A 49 5.54 20.08 -6.31
C SER A 49 4.24 19.46 -5.82
N ARG A 50 3.82 19.83 -4.60
CA ARG A 50 2.53 19.44 -4.06
C ARG A 50 1.44 20.31 -4.66
N ILE A 51 0.37 19.71 -5.13
CA ILE A 51 -0.85 20.37 -5.60
C ILE A 51 -2.05 19.75 -4.90
N TYR A 52 -3.17 20.46 -4.88
CA TYR A 52 -4.42 19.97 -4.31
C TYR A 52 -5.52 19.98 -5.37
N VAL A 53 -6.19 18.84 -5.54
CA VAL A 53 -7.35 18.68 -6.41
C VAL A 53 -8.61 18.86 -5.56
N GLN A 54 -9.53 19.72 -5.99
CA GLN A 54 -10.76 20.01 -5.26
C GLN A 54 -11.83 18.97 -5.50
N GLY A 55 -12.60 18.63 -4.47
CA GLY A 55 -13.85 17.89 -4.60
C GLY A 55 -14.95 18.72 -5.24
N GLU A 56 -15.96 18.06 -5.78
CA GLU A 56 -17.12 18.72 -6.41
C GLU A 56 -18.44 18.39 -5.71
N ILE A 57 -18.52 17.25 -5.01
CA ILE A 57 -19.70 16.81 -4.27
C ILE A 57 -19.68 17.41 -2.87
N HIS A 58 -18.52 17.38 -2.21
CA HIS A 58 -18.36 17.88 -0.84
C HIS A 58 -17.49 19.13 -0.82
N GLU A 59 -18.07 20.21 -0.32
CA GLU A 59 -17.40 21.51 -0.23
C GLU A 59 -16.16 21.44 0.68
N GLY A 60 -15.07 22.06 0.23
CA GLY A 60 -13.81 22.13 0.99
C GLY A 60 -12.94 20.86 0.95
N LEU A 61 -13.41 19.79 0.28
CA LEU A 61 -12.61 18.58 0.11
C LEU A 61 -11.43 18.85 -0.82
N LYS A 62 -10.21 18.48 -0.36
CA LYS A 62 -8.94 18.66 -1.09
C LYS A 62 -8.14 17.38 -1.04
N VAL A 63 -7.69 16.90 -2.20
CA VAL A 63 -6.87 15.69 -2.34
C VAL A 63 -5.47 16.07 -2.77
N PRO A 64 -4.44 15.76 -1.99
CA PRO A 64 -3.05 16.08 -2.32
C PRO A 64 -2.53 15.17 -3.43
N MET A 65 -1.82 15.78 -4.37
CA MET A 65 -1.06 15.09 -5.40
C MET A 65 0.35 15.66 -5.46
N ARG A 66 1.31 14.82 -5.79
CA ARG A 66 2.64 15.25 -6.20
C ARG A 66 2.67 15.34 -7.71
N GLU A 67 2.85 16.55 -8.24
CA GLU A 67 2.97 16.83 -9.66
C GLU A 67 4.46 16.89 -10.04
N ILE A 68 4.87 16.01 -10.95
CA ILE A 68 6.24 15.90 -11.46
C ILE A 68 6.30 16.66 -12.78
N ARG A 69 7.05 17.75 -12.81
CA ARG A 69 7.26 18.53 -14.02
C ARG A 69 8.28 17.86 -14.91
N VAL A 70 8.01 17.86 -16.19
CA VAL A 70 8.90 17.35 -17.24
C VAL A 70 9.23 18.46 -18.21
N SER A 71 10.47 18.47 -18.69
CA SER A 71 10.93 19.44 -19.69
C SER A 71 10.25 19.21 -21.02
N ASP A 72 10.11 20.27 -21.81
CA ASP A 72 9.67 20.18 -23.21
C ASP A 72 10.67 19.39 -24.05
N THR A 73 10.19 18.75 -25.10
CA THR A 73 11.04 18.07 -26.09
C THR A 73 11.47 19.08 -27.15
N GLU A 74 12.79 19.23 -27.32
CA GLU A 74 13.38 20.02 -28.41
C GLU A 74 13.72 19.08 -29.56
N HIS A 75 13.00 19.21 -30.66
CA HIS A 75 13.27 18.43 -31.89
C HIS A 75 14.45 19.02 -32.69
N ALA A 76 15.12 18.20 -33.47
CA ALA A 76 16.27 18.60 -34.29
C ALA A 76 15.93 19.71 -35.31
N ASN A 77 14.66 19.83 -35.72
CA ASN A 77 14.16 20.90 -36.60
C ASN A 77 13.88 22.22 -35.85
N GLY A 78 14.09 22.29 -34.52
CA GLY A 78 13.83 23.44 -33.68
C GLY A 78 12.39 23.56 -33.18
N GLU A 79 11.54 22.59 -33.47
CA GLU A 79 10.18 22.51 -32.93
C GLU A 79 10.23 22.13 -31.48
N ILE A 80 9.38 22.78 -30.65
CA ILE A 80 9.24 22.50 -29.22
C ILE A 80 7.92 21.79 -29.00
N GLU A 81 7.98 20.55 -28.56
CA GLU A 81 6.81 19.77 -28.12
C GLU A 81 6.67 19.89 -26.60
N LYS A 82 5.53 20.38 -26.14
CA LYS A 82 5.23 20.44 -24.70
C LYS A 82 4.91 19.05 -24.15
N ASN A 83 5.53 18.73 -23.01
CA ASN A 83 5.24 17.52 -22.24
C ASN A 83 4.37 17.87 -21.04
N GLU A 84 3.27 17.13 -20.86
CA GLU A 84 2.38 17.29 -19.72
C GLU A 84 3.03 16.75 -18.45
N PRO A 85 2.82 17.40 -17.29
CA PRO A 85 3.31 16.91 -16.02
C PRO A 85 2.64 15.60 -15.62
N VAL A 86 3.34 14.79 -14.84
CA VAL A 86 2.81 13.52 -14.32
C VAL A 86 2.41 13.70 -12.86
N ARG A 87 1.19 13.29 -12.53
CA ARG A 87 0.68 13.32 -11.17
C ARG A 87 0.70 11.94 -10.54
N VAL A 88 1.10 11.89 -9.28
CA VAL A 88 1.05 10.69 -8.43
C VAL A 88 0.46 11.06 -7.08
N TYR A 89 -0.24 10.12 -6.43
CA TYR A 89 -0.71 10.35 -5.08
C TYR A 89 0.49 10.37 -4.10
N ASP A 90 0.47 11.29 -3.16
CA ASP A 90 1.52 11.44 -2.15
C ASP A 90 1.03 10.91 -0.80
N CYS A 91 1.47 9.68 -0.45
CA CYS A 91 1.09 9.02 0.79
C CYS A 91 1.69 9.66 2.06
N SER A 92 2.63 10.59 1.93
CA SER A 92 3.25 11.24 3.09
C SER A 92 2.31 12.23 3.82
N GLY A 93 1.14 12.51 3.23
CA GLY A 93 0.18 13.43 3.82
C GLY A 93 0.78 14.82 4.09
N PRO A 94 0.41 15.51 5.19
CA PRO A 94 0.96 16.82 5.50
C PRO A 94 2.48 16.85 5.66
N TRP A 95 3.13 15.74 6.06
CA TRP A 95 4.58 15.68 6.16
C TRP A 95 5.31 15.94 4.83
N GLY A 96 4.67 15.63 3.71
CA GLY A 96 5.21 15.91 2.37
C GLY A 96 4.96 17.35 1.88
N ASP A 97 4.23 18.17 2.63
CA ASP A 97 3.92 19.55 2.28
C ASP A 97 5.04 20.49 2.79
N PRO A 98 5.77 21.19 1.91
CA PRO A 98 6.81 22.11 2.34
C PRO A 98 6.31 23.28 3.23
N GLU A 99 5.01 23.61 3.14
CA GLU A 99 4.38 24.67 3.94
C GLU A 99 3.90 24.17 5.30
N PHE A 100 3.87 22.86 5.53
CA PHE A 100 3.45 22.28 6.81
C PHE A 100 4.58 22.41 7.83
N ASP A 101 4.32 23.18 8.90
CA ASP A 101 5.25 23.41 10.02
C ASP A 101 4.79 22.66 11.28
N GLY A 102 4.44 21.40 11.13
CA GLY A 102 3.99 20.53 12.21
C GLY A 102 5.14 19.80 12.90
N ASP A 103 4.89 19.43 14.16
CA ASP A 103 5.80 18.66 15.01
C ASP A 103 5.13 17.31 15.35
N VAL A 104 5.91 16.24 15.40
CA VAL A 104 5.43 14.89 15.79
C VAL A 104 4.80 14.87 17.20
N THR A 105 5.21 15.78 18.08
CA THR A 105 4.64 15.90 19.44
C THR A 105 3.23 16.48 19.45
N GLN A 106 2.77 17.08 18.36
CA GLN A 106 1.43 17.65 18.20
C GLN A 106 0.52 16.74 17.37
N GLY A 107 1.10 15.83 16.60
CA GLY A 107 0.41 14.98 15.64
C GLY A 107 -0.08 15.77 14.42
N LEU A 108 -0.71 15.06 13.49
CA LEU A 108 -1.26 15.62 12.26
C LEU A 108 -2.59 16.35 12.47
N PRO A 109 -2.97 17.27 11.56
CA PRO A 109 -4.31 17.85 11.54
C PRO A 109 -5.39 16.78 11.35
N ALA A 110 -6.49 16.90 12.07
CA ALA A 110 -7.62 15.98 12.03
C ALA A 110 -8.53 16.26 10.83
N VAL A 111 -8.07 15.99 9.61
CA VAL A 111 -8.72 16.39 8.35
C VAL A 111 -10.14 15.85 8.17
N ARG A 112 -10.44 14.67 8.76
CA ARG A 112 -11.75 14.02 8.67
C ARG A 112 -12.69 14.32 9.83
N ARG A 113 -12.25 15.02 10.87
CA ARG A 113 -13.07 15.21 12.07
C ARG A 113 -14.42 15.87 11.79
N GLU A 114 -14.43 16.93 10.99
CA GLU A 114 -15.68 17.61 10.62
C GLU A 114 -16.58 16.71 9.76
N TRP A 115 -16.03 15.93 8.84
CA TRP A 115 -16.79 14.98 8.05
C TRP A 115 -17.52 13.96 8.91
N ILE A 116 -16.81 13.42 9.91
CA ILE A 116 -17.36 12.44 10.85
C ILE A 116 -18.46 13.05 11.72
N LEU A 117 -18.21 14.21 12.33
CA LEU A 117 -19.17 14.85 13.22
C LEU A 117 -20.43 15.34 12.49
N ASN A 118 -20.29 15.83 11.26
CA ASN A 118 -21.42 16.34 10.46
C ASN A 118 -22.41 15.25 10.03
N ARG A 119 -22.05 13.96 10.11
CA ARG A 119 -22.99 12.86 9.92
C ARG A 119 -24.05 12.80 11.01
N GLY A 120 -23.73 13.26 12.22
CA GLY A 120 -24.67 13.38 13.34
C GLY A 120 -24.98 12.08 14.07
N ASP A 121 -24.35 10.97 13.71
CA ASP A 121 -24.58 9.61 14.22
C ASP A 121 -23.49 9.09 15.15
N VAL A 122 -22.51 9.92 15.50
CA VAL A 122 -21.46 9.64 16.47
C VAL A 122 -21.59 10.50 17.73
N GLU A 123 -21.06 10.02 18.84
CA GLU A 123 -20.99 10.75 20.11
C GLU A 123 -19.59 10.71 20.71
N GLU A 124 -19.15 11.81 21.34
CA GLU A 124 -17.96 11.82 22.18
C GLU A 124 -18.28 11.23 23.56
N TYR A 125 -17.37 10.43 24.09
CA TYR A 125 -17.51 9.88 25.44
C TYR A 125 -16.15 9.80 26.15
N THR A 126 -16.14 9.38 27.40
CA THR A 126 -14.91 9.37 28.23
C THR A 126 -13.91 8.30 27.75
N GLY A 127 -14.43 7.20 27.18
CA GLY A 127 -13.61 6.05 26.83
C GLY A 127 -13.14 5.26 28.07
N ARG A 128 -12.42 4.17 27.83
CA ARG A 128 -11.81 3.38 28.90
C ARG A 128 -10.52 4.03 29.42
N ASP A 129 -10.19 3.75 30.67
CA ASP A 129 -8.90 4.17 31.26
C ASP A 129 -7.75 3.33 30.70
N ILE A 130 -6.60 3.97 30.50
CA ILE A 130 -5.36 3.30 30.12
C ILE A 130 -4.75 2.67 31.36
N LYS A 131 -4.51 1.36 31.28
CA LYS A 131 -3.92 0.56 32.35
C LYS A 131 -2.42 0.27 32.07
N PRO A 132 -1.61 -0.02 33.10
CA PRO A 132 -0.21 -0.43 32.88
C PRO A 132 -0.08 -1.63 31.92
N GLU A 133 -1.01 -2.56 31.98
CA GLU A 133 -1.06 -3.77 31.16
C GLU A 133 -1.19 -3.43 29.66
N ASP A 134 -1.83 -2.32 29.30
CA ASP A 134 -1.96 -1.85 27.91
C ASP A 134 -0.59 -1.50 27.31
N ASN A 135 0.38 -1.16 28.16
CA ASN A 135 1.78 -0.92 27.78
C ASN A 135 2.71 -2.12 28.02
N GLY A 136 2.15 -3.31 28.20
CA GLY A 136 2.90 -4.55 28.41
C GLY A 136 3.53 -4.67 29.80
N TYR A 137 3.08 -3.87 30.80
CA TYR A 137 3.50 -4.00 32.19
C TYR A 137 2.47 -4.85 32.96
N LEU A 138 2.96 -5.67 33.88
CA LEU A 138 2.06 -6.39 34.79
C LEU A 138 1.40 -5.43 35.75
N SER A 139 0.23 -5.82 36.30
CA SER A 139 -0.47 -5.04 37.33
C SER A 139 0.43 -4.82 38.57
N GLU A 140 0.13 -3.77 39.35
CA GLU A 140 0.89 -3.48 40.58
C GLU A 140 0.94 -4.67 41.55
N GLU A 141 -0.10 -5.49 41.60
CA GLU A 141 -0.17 -6.69 42.41
C GLU A 141 0.76 -7.81 41.94
N HIS A 142 1.12 -7.85 40.65
CA HIS A 142 1.96 -8.88 40.02
C HIS A 142 3.34 -8.37 39.67
N SER A 143 3.62 -7.09 39.86
CA SER A 143 4.91 -6.47 39.50
C SER A 143 5.84 -6.54 40.74
N GLU A 144 6.78 -7.47 40.71
CA GLU A 144 7.91 -7.47 41.66
C GLU A 144 8.88 -6.29 41.39
N LYS A 145 8.68 -5.51 40.33
CA LYS A 145 9.59 -4.48 39.84
C LYS A 145 8.92 -3.09 39.84
N TYR A 146 8.84 -2.47 40.98
CA TYR A 146 8.46 -1.05 41.13
C TYR A 146 9.22 -0.07 40.22
N ASN A 147 10.42 -0.43 39.80
CA ASN A 147 11.23 0.38 38.89
C ASN A 147 10.64 0.44 37.47
N GLU A 148 9.98 -0.62 36.95
CA GLU A 148 9.36 -0.62 35.63
C GLU A 148 8.20 0.38 35.54
N LEU A 149 7.35 0.45 36.59
CA LEU A 149 6.28 1.45 36.65
C LEU A 149 6.79 2.89 36.77
N LYS A 150 7.97 3.07 37.40
CA LYS A 150 8.61 4.37 37.49
C LYS A 150 9.17 4.82 36.13
N ASP A 151 9.74 3.91 35.38
CA ASP A 151 10.19 4.18 34.00
C ASP A 151 9.03 4.51 33.06
N LEU A 152 7.91 3.79 33.16
CA LEU A 152 6.68 4.13 32.44
C LEU A 152 6.21 5.55 32.74
N LYS A 153 6.15 5.93 34.05
CA LYS A 153 5.73 7.28 34.48
C LYS A 153 6.72 8.36 33.99
N ASN A 154 7.99 8.06 33.87
CA ASN A 154 8.99 8.97 33.35
C ASN A 154 8.86 9.11 31.83
N ARG A 155 8.72 8.00 31.10
CA ARG A 155 8.51 8.00 29.63
C ARG A 155 7.20 8.68 29.25
N LEU A 156 6.12 8.49 29.98
CA LEU A 156 4.85 9.21 29.75
C LEU A 156 4.96 10.74 29.97
N LYS A 157 6.06 11.22 30.62
CA LYS A 157 6.37 12.66 30.69
C LYS A 157 7.17 13.13 29.47
N GLU A 158 8.04 12.29 28.92
CA GLU A 158 8.80 12.56 27.72
C GLU A 158 7.90 12.50 26.47
N TYR A 159 6.97 11.56 26.44
CA TYR A 159 5.97 11.41 25.37
C TYR A 159 4.58 11.76 25.92
N PRO A 160 4.20 13.05 25.92
CA PRO A 160 2.86 13.46 26.37
C PRO A 160 1.81 12.74 25.51
N GLY A 161 0.76 12.23 26.13
CA GLY A 161 -0.30 11.54 25.43
C GLY A 161 -0.95 12.44 24.39
N LEU A 162 -0.97 11.98 23.16
CA LEU A 162 -1.67 12.62 22.03
C LEU A 162 -3.15 12.19 21.97
N ARG A 163 -3.64 11.55 23.02
CA ARG A 163 -4.97 10.95 23.10
C ARG A 163 -6.05 12.00 22.86
N ARG A 164 -6.95 11.69 21.92
CA ARG A 164 -8.20 12.42 21.72
C ARG A 164 -9.32 11.78 22.56
N LYS A 165 -10.38 12.55 22.84
CA LYS A 165 -11.63 11.95 23.32
C LYS A 165 -12.19 11.03 22.24
N PRO A 166 -12.44 9.75 22.54
CA PRO A 166 -12.94 8.83 21.56
C PRO A 166 -14.37 9.14 21.14
N LEU A 167 -14.65 8.83 19.87
CA LEU A 167 -15.98 8.81 19.26
C LEU A 167 -16.47 7.36 19.18
N ARG A 168 -17.77 7.17 19.22
CA ARG A 168 -18.43 5.90 18.90
C ARG A 168 -19.79 6.15 18.26
N ALA A 169 -20.36 5.12 17.65
CA ALA A 169 -21.71 5.17 17.14
C ALA A 169 -22.71 5.45 18.27
N LYS A 170 -23.66 6.37 18.07
CA LYS A 170 -24.72 6.68 19.04
C LYS A 170 -25.55 5.44 19.35
N GLY A 171 -25.85 5.22 20.61
CA GLY A 171 -26.70 4.12 21.06
C GLY A 171 -26.02 2.73 21.09
N SER A 172 -24.79 2.60 20.63
CA SER A 172 -24.09 1.30 20.49
C SER A 172 -23.92 0.53 21.82
N THR A 173 -23.97 1.21 22.97
CA THR A 173 -23.78 0.56 24.30
C THR A 173 -25.07 0.34 25.08
N ASN A 174 -26.18 0.91 24.68
CA ASN A 174 -27.41 0.92 25.49
C ASN A 174 -28.44 -0.14 25.05
N GLY A 175 -28.10 -0.97 24.04
CA GLY A 175 -29.07 -1.91 23.46
C GLY A 175 -30.22 -1.18 22.77
N ASP A 176 -30.01 0.05 22.36
CA ASP A 176 -30.99 0.85 21.65
C ASP A 176 -31.30 0.18 20.32
N SER A 177 -32.56 -0.08 20.04
CA SER A 177 -32.99 -0.72 18.79
C SER A 177 -32.73 0.13 17.54
N ASP A 178 -32.44 1.42 17.76
CA ASP A 178 -32.29 2.40 16.68
C ASP A 178 -30.82 2.71 16.33
N TRP A 179 -29.84 2.09 17.00
CA TRP A 179 -28.44 2.26 16.62
C TRP A 179 -28.11 1.59 15.29
N HIS A 180 -27.21 2.17 14.55
CA HIS A 180 -26.70 1.59 13.30
C HIS A 180 -25.15 1.69 13.25
N PRO A 181 -24.51 0.84 12.47
CA PRO A 181 -23.07 0.94 12.22
C PRO A 181 -22.68 2.30 11.63
N VAL A 182 -21.49 2.79 11.97
CA VAL A 182 -20.92 4.03 11.40
C VAL A 182 -19.84 3.73 10.36
N THR A 183 -19.93 2.57 9.73
CA THR A 183 -18.94 2.08 8.75
C THR A 183 -19.20 2.63 7.36
N GLN A 184 -18.13 2.77 6.56
CA GLN A 184 -18.25 3.15 5.15
C GLN A 184 -19.14 2.17 4.38
N LYS A 185 -19.14 0.87 4.76
CA LYS A 185 -20.03 -0.12 4.16
C LYS A 185 -21.50 0.18 4.45
N TRP A 186 -21.84 0.51 5.69
CA TRP A 186 -23.23 0.84 6.04
C TRP A 186 -23.71 2.06 5.24
N TYR A 187 -22.92 3.14 5.15
CA TYR A 187 -23.29 4.30 4.33
C TYR A 187 -23.45 3.94 2.85
N ALA A 188 -22.53 3.11 2.34
CA ALA A 188 -22.61 2.64 0.96
C ALA A 188 -23.88 1.84 0.68
N ASP A 189 -24.28 0.95 1.60
CA ASP A 189 -25.50 0.15 1.52
C ASP A 189 -26.77 1.03 1.56
N GLN A 190 -26.74 2.17 2.27
CA GLN A 190 -27.80 3.17 2.28
C GLN A 190 -27.81 4.08 1.04
N GLY A 191 -26.89 3.91 0.10
CA GLY A 191 -26.77 4.76 -1.09
C GLY A 191 -26.13 6.12 -0.82
N ILE A 192 -25.47 6.28 0.32
CA ILE A 192 -24.83 7.55 0.73
C ILE A 192 -23.40 7.58 0.20
N ILE A 193 -23.06 8.64 -0.54
CA ILE A 193 -21.69 8.95 -0.93
C ILE A 193 -21.06 9.80 0.17
N THR A 194 -20.06 9.27 0.85
CA THR A 194 -19.32 10.00 1.90
C THR A 194 -18.20 10.85 1.31
N PRO A 195 -17.68 11.87 2.05
CA PRO A 195 -16.50 12.60 1.63
C PRO A 195 -15.30 11.71 1.34
N GLU A 196 -15.15 10.61 2.10
CA GLU A 196 -14.10 9.62 1.89
C GLU A 196 -14.20 8.95 0.51
N MET A 197 -15.40 8.65 0.04
CA MET A 197 -15.63 8.03 -1.28
C MET A 197 -15.30 8.98 -2.44
N GLU A 198 -15.62 10.28 -2.30
CA GLU A 198 -15.22 11.28 -3.28
C GLU A 198 -13.71 11.51 -3.28
N TYR A 199 -13.09 11.58 -2.09
CA TYR A 199 -11.64 11.68 -1.95
C TYR A 199 -10.93 10.54 -2.70
N ILE A 200 -11.40 9.33 -2.52
CA ILE A 200 -10.86 8.13 -3.17
C ILE A 200 -11.03 8.18 -4.68
N ALA A 201 -12.18 8.60 -5.18
CA ALA A 201 -12.39 8.73 -6.62
C ALA A 201 -11.37 9.68 -7.26
N ILE A 202 -11.08 10.82 -6.61
CA ILE A 202 -10.06 11.77 -7.07
C ILE A 202 -8.65 11.15 -6.99
N ARG A 203 -8.35 10.45 -5.88
CA ARG A 203 -7.06 9.76 -5.67
C ARG A 203 -6.79 8.70 -6.73
N GLU A 204 -7.75 7.81 -7.01
CA GLU A 204 -7.59 6.71 -7.96
C GLU A 204 -7.46 7.18 -9.42
N ASN A 205 -8.05 8.31 -9.75
CA ASN A 205 -7.87 8.96 -11.06
C ASN A 205 -6.60 9.81 -11.15
N LEU A 206 -5.77 9.89 -10.11
CA LEU A 206 -4.60 10.77 -10.03
C LEU A 206 -4.92 12.26 -10.34
N GLY A 207 -6.10 12.71 -9.93
CA GLY A 207 -6.55 14.09 -10.12
C GLY A 207 -6.74 14.53 -11.59
N ARG A 208 -6.91 13.59 -12.54
CA ARG A 208 -6.93 13.86 -13.99
C ARG A 208 -8.28 14.22 -14.59
N LYS A 209 -9.24 14.67 -13.77
CA LYS A 209 -10.58 15.00 -14.26
C LYS A 209 -10.57 16.05 -15.37
N GLU A 210 -9.70 17.06 -15.28
CA GLU A 210 -9.59 18.10 -16.28
C GLU A 210 -9.11 17.59 -17.64
N GLU A 211 -8.26 16.57 -17.68
CA GLU A 211 -7.84 15.91 -18.92
C GLU A 211 -9.03 15.20 -19.58
N PHE A 212 -9.84 14.48 -18.77
CA PHE A 212 -11.08 13.86 -19.27
C PHE A 212 -12.10 14.90 -19.71
N LYS A 213 -12.23 16.01 -19.00
CA LYS A 213 -13.09 17.14 -19.38
C LYS A 213 -12.62 17.77 -20.69
N THR A 214 -11.30 18.02 -20.82
CA THR A 214 -10.71 18.54 -22.06
C THR A 214 -10.92 17.60 -23.23
N ILE A 215 -10.85 16.29 -23.03
CA ILE A 215 -11.17 15.29 -24.04
C ILE A 215 -12.66 15.31 -24.37
N ALA A 216 -13.53 15.39 -23.37
CA ALA A 216 -14.97 15.48 -23.55
C ALA A 216 -15.39 16.80 -24.25
N ASP A 217 -14.74 17.92 -23.91
CA ASP A 217 -14.99 19.23 -24.53
C ASP A 217 -14.46 19.29 -25.97
N LYS A 218 -13.33 18.63 -26.23
CA LYS A 218 -12.76 18.52 -27.58
C LYS A 218 -13.53 17.56 -28.47
N TYR A 219 -14.24 16.62 -27.85
CA TYR A 219 -15.12 15.65 -28.50
C TYR A 219 -16.49 15.66 -27.77
N PRO A 220 -17.30 16.76 -27.93
CA PRO A 220 -18.53 16.98 -27.17
C PRO A 220 -19.57 15.89 -27.34
N ASN A 221 -19.41 15.03 -28.33
CA ASN A 221 -20.17 13.83 -28.54
C ASN A 221 -19.25 12.60 -28.49
N LEU A 222 -18.89 12.14 -27.28
CA LEU A 222 -18.35 10.78 -27.11
C LEU A 222 -19.27 9.72 -27.73
N ARG A 223 -20.54 10.08 -28.02
CA ARG A 223 -21.48 9.32 -28.84
C ARG A 223 -21.19 9.42 -30.34
N ASP A 224 -20.47 10.47 -30.77
CA ASP A 224 -20.11 10.75 -32.18
C ASP A 224 -18.60 10.46 -32.46
N LEU A 225 -17.90 9.81 -31.53
CA LEU A 225 -16.64 9.17 -31.85
C LEU A 225 -16.90 8.20 -33.03
N PRO A 226 -16.04 8.20 -34.05
CA PRO A 226 -16.13 7.25 -35.14
C PRO A 226 -16.43 5.86 -34.57
N PRO A 227 -17.29 5.06 -35.18
CA PRO A 227 -17.66 3.73 -34.68
C PRO A 227 -16.45 2.92 -34.20
N GLU A 228 -15.33 3.07 -34.85
CA GLU A 228 -14.07 2.44 -34.53
C GLU A 228 -13.45 2.91 -33.19
N ALA A 229 -13.60 4.18 -32.84
CA ALA A 229 -13.09 4.71 -31.57
C ALA A 229 -14.01 4.34 -30.40
N SER A 230 -15.33 4.34 -30.59
CA SER A 230 -16.28 3.90 -29.56
C SER A 230 -16.25 2.38 -29.38
N GLU A 231 -16.00 1.61 -30.43
CA GLU A 231 -15.80 0.16 -30.34
C GLU A 231 -14.48 -0.16 -29.64
N ARG A 232 -13.41 0.60 -29.91
CA ARG A 232 -12.12 0.45 -29.25
C ARG A 232 -12.18 0.81 -27.75
N ILE A 233 -12.95 1.85 -27.37
CA ILE A 233 -13.20 2.17 -25.96
C ILE A 233 -14.02 1.06 -25.30
N ARG A 234 -15.01 0.49 -25.96
CA ARG A 234 -15.73 -0.69 -25.46
C ARG A 234 -14.82 -1.91 -25.34
N GLN A 235 -13.93 -2.13 -26.31
CA GLN A 235 -12.95 -3.23 -26.29
C GLN A 235 -11.88 -3.02 -25.20
N LEU A 236 -11.49 -1.78 -24.90
CA LEU A 236 -10.62 -1.43 -23.75
C LEU A 236 -11.32 -1.67 -22.39
N CYS A 237 -12.67 -1.61 -22.36
CA CYS A 237 -13.48 -1.88 -21.18
C CYS A 237 -13.98 -3.33 -21.09
N SER A 238 -13.87 -4.12 -22.13
CA SER A 238 -14.24 -5.53 -22.17
C SER A 238 -13.17 -6.31 -22.93
N THR A 239 -12.32 -7.03 -22.18
CA THR A 239 -11.46 -8.04 -22.81
C THR A 239 -12.34 -9.19 -23.28
N PRO A 240 -12.52 -9.44 -24.59
CA PRO A 240 -13.21 -10.64 -25.04
C PRO A 240 -12.38 -11.86 -24.67
N GLU A 241 -13.00 -12.91 -24.17
CA GLU A 241 -12.39 -14.24 -24.16
C GLU A 241 -11.90 -14.53 -25.59
N GLY A 242 -10.58 -14.77 -25.75
CA GLY A 242 -10.00 -15.13 -27.03
C GLY A 242 -9.36 -13.98 -27.84
N TYR A 243 -8.99 -12.85 -27.20
CA TYR A 243 -8.23 -11.82 -27.91
C TYR A 243 -6.90 -12.39 -28.39
N GLU A 244 -6.78 -12.61 -29.69
CA GLU A 244 -5.52 -12.85 -30.39
C GLU A 244 -4.96 -11.50 -30.87
N MET A 245 -3.72 -11.23 -30.51
CA MET A 245 -3.02 -10.04 -31.01
C MET A 245 -2.93 -10.16 -32.55
N PRO A 246 -3.40 -9.14 -33.31
CA PRO A 246 -3.33 -9.21 -34.77
C PRO A 246 -1.87 -9.31 -35.21
N ARG A 247 -1.61 -10.10 -36.26
CA ARG A 247 -0.28 -10.22 -36.83
C ARG A 247 0.12 -8.88 -37.48
N PRO A 248 1.42 -8.53 -37.48
CA PRO A 248 1.86 -7.28 -38.11
C PRO A 248 1.35 -7.08 -39.57
N SER A 249 1.13 -8.17 -40.31
CA SER A 249 0.56 -8.14 -41.67
C SER A 249 -0.93 -7.79 -41.74
N GLU A 250 -1.63 -7.83 -40.59
CA GLU A 250 -3.07 -7.54 -40.47
C GLU A 250 -3.31 -6.13 -39.90
N ILE A 251 -2.24 -5.42 -39.52
CA ILE A 251 -2.30 -4.06 -39.02
C ILE A 251 -1.99 -3.11 -40.17
N ASP A 252 -2.85 -2.11 -40.39
CA ASP A 252 -2.55 -1.04 -41.31
C ASP A 252 -1.31 -0.27 -40.81
N PRO A 253 -0.16 -0.30 -41.51
CA PRO A 253 1.05 0.40 -41.10
C PRO A 253 0.88 1.93 -41.07
N ASN A 254 -0.16 2.48 -41.71
CA ASN A 254 -0.49 3.89 -41.68
C ASN A 254 -1.41 4.30 -40.54
N LEU A 255 -1.85 3.35 -39.73
CA LEU A 255 -2.62 3.67 -38.52
C LEU A 255 -1.69 4.39 -37.51
N GLN A 256 -1.50 5.67 -37.69
CA GLN A 256 -0.73 6.52 -36.80
C GLN A 256 -1.53 6.70 -35.52
N VAL A 257 -1.16 5.94 -34.51
CA VAL A 257 -1.69 6.12 -33.16
C VAL A 257 -0.90 7.26 -32.52
N PRO A 258 -1.53 8.39 -32.11
CA PRO A 258 -0.83 9.54 -31.51
C PRO A 258 -0.04 9.16 -30.26
N ARG A 259 1.24 9.55 -30.17
CA ARG A 259 2.25 8.99 -29.27
C ARG A 259 2.16 9.42 -27.80
N ASN A 260 1.30 10.36 -27.42
CA ASN A 260 1.25 10.96 -26.06
C ASN A 260 -0.13 10.94 -25.42
N ARG A 261 -0.99 9.98 -25.75
CA ARG A 261 -2.36 9.93 -25.26
C ARG A 261 -2.61 8.76 -24.32
N ILE A 262 -3.59 8.92 -23.45
CA ILE A 262 -4.17 7.87 -22.59
C ILE A 262 -4.57 6.63 -23.39
N ASP A 263 -4.94 6.80 -24.65
CA ASP A 263 -5.33 5.77 -25.62
C ASP A 263 -4.18 4.90 -26.16
N HIS A 264 -2.93 5.18 -25.78
CA HIS A 264 -1.77 4.33 -26.07
C HIS A 264 -1.46 3.28 -25.01
N GLN A 265 -2.38 3.06 -24.11
CA GLN A 265 -2.17 2.05 -23.08
C GLN A 265 -2.41 0.65 -23.67
N HIS A 266 -1.60 -0.30 -23.22
CA HIS A 266 -1.94 -1.69 -23.41
C HIS A 266 -3.27 -1.97 -22.70
N PRO A 267 -4.21 -2.70 -23.36
CA PRO A 267 -5.53 -2.98 -22.75
C PRO A 267 -5.42 -3.84 -21.49
N GLY A 268 -4.29 -4.52 -21.29
CA GLY A 268 -4.10 -5.47 -20.21
C GLY A 268 -4.98 -6.71 -20.36
N GLN A 269 -4.96 -7.53 -19.34
CA GLN A 269 -5.84 -8.68 -19.16
C GLN A 269 -6.28 -8.71 -17.70
N SER A 270 -7.51 -8.30 -17.44
CA SER A 270 -7.95 -7.96 -16.10
C SER A 270 -8.32 -9.14 -15.21
N TRP A 271 -8.34 -10.37 -15.72
CA TRP A 271 -8.76 -11.57 -14.97
C TRP A 271 -10.08 -11.37 -14.18
N GLY A 272 -11.04 -10.64 -14.78
CA GLY A 272 -12.33 -10.33 -14.20
C GLY A 272 -12.36 -9.05 -13.33
N ALA A 273 -11.30 -8.29 -13.23
CA ALA A 273 -11.36 -6.92 -12.69
C ALA A 273 -12.15 -6.02 -13.66
N MET A 274 -13.02 -5.18 -13.13
CA MET A 274 -13.90 -4.30 -13.89
C MET A 274 -13.57 -2.86 -13.57
N THR A 275 -12.37 -2.41 -13.99
CA THR A 275 -11.91 -1.04 -13.76
C THR A 275 -12.49 -0.13 -14.85
N PRO A 276 -13.33 0.88 -14.52
CA PRO A 276 -13.84 1.82 -15.49
C PRO A 276 -12.74 2.76 -15.98
N ALA A 277 -12.91 3.35 -17.15
CA ALA A 277 -11.97 4.34 -17.68
C ALA A 277 -11.84 5.58 -16.77
N PHE A 278 -12.87 5.89 -16.00
CA PHE A 278 -12.88 6.95 -14.98
C PHE A 278 -13.66 6.48 -13.74
N ILE A 279 -13.00 6.51 -12.59
CA ILE A 279 -13.56 6.09 -11.31
C ILE A 279 -14.35 7.26 -10.71
N THR A 280 -15.66 7.07 -10.52
CA THR A 280 -16.56 8.04 -9.88
C THR A 280 -16.76 7.72 -8.40
N ALA A 281 -17.19 8.70 -7.60
CA ALA A 281 -17.55 8.47 -6.20
C ALA A 281 -18.69 7.44 -6.05
N GLU A 282 -19.64 7.42 -6.99
CA GLU A 282 -20.70 6.40 -7.05
C GLU A 282 -20.14 5.02 -7.37
N TYR A 283 -19.14 4.90 -8.23
CA TYR A 283 -18.46 3.63 -8.46
C TYR A 283 -17.78 3.12 -7.18
N VAL A 284 -17.05 4.00 -6.46
CA VAL A 284 -16.44 3.69 -5.16
C VAL A 284 -17.51 3.19 -4.18
N ARG A 285 -18.62 3.94 -4.02
CA ARG A 285 -19.75 3.55 -3.18
C ARG A 285 -20.28 2.15 -3.54
N SER A 286 -20.51 1.91 -4.83
CA SER A 286 -21.04 0.65 -5.34
C SER A 286 -20.14 -0.55 -5.04
N GLU A 287 -18.81 -0.39 -5.17
CA GLU A 287 -17.85 -1.45 -4.86
C GLU A 287 -17.79 -1.76 -3.36
N VAL A 288 -17.85 -0.71 -2.51
CA VAL A 288 -17.92 -0.87 -1.05
C VAL A 288 -19.24 -1.55 -0.63
N ALA A 289 -20.39 -1.12 -1.18
CA ALA A 289 -21.69 -1.74 -0.90
C ALA A 289 -21.71 -3.23 -1.25
N ARG A 290 -21.05 -3.62 -2.35
CA ARG A 290 -20.96 -5.04 -2.76
C ARG A 290 -19.97 -5.85 -1.92
N GLY A 291 -19.21 -5.23 -1.01
CA GLY A 291 -18.15 -5.87 -0.26
C GLY A 291 -16.88 -6.18 -1.05
N ARG A 292 -16.76 -5.69 -2.30
CA ARG A 292 -15.60 -5.91 -3.18
C ARG A 292 -14.46 -4.92 -2.95
N ALA A 293 -14.69 -3.94 -2.10
CA ALA A 293 -13.69 -2.97 -1.65
C ALA A 293 -13.96 -2.53 -0.22
N ILE A 294 -12.90 -2.10 0.48
CA ILE A 294 -12.99 -1.51 1.81
C ILE A 294 -12.28 -0.16 1.87
N ILE A 295 -12.76 0.70 2.74
CA ILE A 295 -12.15 1.98 3.09
C ILE A 295 -11.80 1.91 4.58
N PRO A 296 -10.57 1.52 4.95
CA PRO A 296 -10.17 1.36 6.34
C PRO A 296 -9.91 2.72 6.98
N VAL A 297 -10.90 3.28 7.65
CA VAL A 297 -10.85 4.64 8.22
C VAL A 297 -11.64 4.73 9.53
N ASN A 298 -11.00 4.38 10.63
CA ASN A 298 -11.61 4.51 11.97
C ASN A 298 -12.04 5.97 12.24
N ILE A 299 -13.19 6.14 12.86
CA ILE A 299 -13.69 7.47 13.28
C ILE A 299 -12.78 8.14 14.32
N ASN A 300 -11.94 7.38 15.02
CA ASN A 300 -10.95 7.84 15.99
C ASN A 300 -9.56 8.08 15.40
N HIS A 301 -9.39 7.92 14.07
CA HIS A 301 -8.20 8.31 13.33
C HIS A 301 -8.52 9.39 12.28
N PRO A 302 -8.98 10.59 12.72
CA PRO A 302 -9.39 11.64 11.79
C PRO A 302 -8.22 12.28 11.04
N GLU A 303 -6.97 12.00 11.38
CA GLU A 303 -5.75 12.41 10.67
C GLU A 303 -5.57 11.63 9.37
N CYS A 304 -6.13 10.43 9.28
CA CYS A 304 -5.97 9.53 8.13
C CYS A 304 -6.61 10.10 6.86
N GLU A 305 -5.85 10.14 5.79
CA GLU A 305 -6.33 10.41 4.42
C GLU A 305 -6.95 9.13 3.82
N PRO A 306 -8.18 9.19 3.28
CA PRO A 306 -8.86 8.00 2.81
C PRO A 306 -8.15 7.29 1.66
N MET A 307 -8.19 5.95 1.69
CA MET A 307 -7.77 5.09 0.60
C MET A 307 -8.71 3.88 0.46
N ILE A 308 -8.66 3.19 -0.66
CA ILE A 308 -9.50 2.03 -0.94
C ILE A 308 -8.62 0.81 -1.22
N ILE A 309 -9.04 -0.33 -0.69
CA ILE A 309 -8.47 -1.63 -0.98
C ILE A 309 -9.53 -2.44 -1.73
N GLY A 310 -9.27 -2.75 -3.01
CA GLY A 310 -10.21 -3.45 -3.84
C GLY A 310 -9.59 -3.87 -5.18
N ARG A 311 -10.03 -5.00 -5.71
CA ARG A 311 -9.52 -5.59 -6.95
C ARG A 311 -9.62 -4.65 -8.16
N ASN A 312 -10.65 -3.80 -8.19
CA ASN A 312 -10.96 -2.89 -9.29
C ASN A 312 -10.28 -1.52 -9.18
N PHE A 313 -9.36 -1.38 -8.25
CA PHE A 313 -8.59 -0.15 -7.98
C PHE A 313 -7.09 -0.43 -8.12
N LEU A 314 -6.27 0.61 -8.01
CA LEU A 314 -4.82 0.46 -7.93
C LEU A 314 -4.45 -0.48 -6.77
N VAL A 315 -3.51 -1.38 -7.00
CA VAL A 315 -2.99 -2.29 -5.96
C VAL A 315 -2.30 -1.48 -4.88
N LYS A 316 -2.67 -1.72 -3.63
CA LYS A 316 -2.12 -1.03 -2.46
C LYS A 316 -0.99 -1.83 -1.84
N ILE A 317 -0.09 -1.15 -1.15
CA ILE A 317 0.96 -1.81 -0.38
C ILE A 317 0.87 -1.44 1.09
N ASN A 318 1.15 -2.44 1.92
CA ASN A 318 1.30 -2.29 3.36
C ASN A 318 2.75 -2.45 3.78
N ALA A 319 3.23 -1.57 4.66
CA ALA A 319 4.51 -1.70 5.33
C ALA A 319 4.31 -2.14 6.79
N ASN A 320 5.01 -3.19 7.21
CA ASN A 320 5.02 -3.63 8.60
C ASN A 320 6.13 -2.91 9.36
N ILE A 321 5.78 -2.32 10.49
CA ILE A 321 6.71 -1.76 11.47
C ILE A 321 6.38 -2.32 12.85
N GLY A 322 7.13 -1.97 13.84
CA GLY A 322 6.85 -2.32 15.23
C GLY A 322 8.13 -2.61 16.00
N ASN A 323 8.15 -2.20 17.25
CA ASN A 323 9.21 -2.53 18.17
C ASN A 323 9.11 -4.00 18.61
N SER A 324 10.22 -4.52 19.12
CA SER A 324 10.26 -5.80 19.81
C SER A 324 10.72 -5.60 21.25
N ALA A 325 10.58 -6.65 22.08
CA ALA A 325 11.06 -6.61 23.46
C ALA A 325 12.58 -6.29 23.59
N VAL A 326 13.32 -6.33 22.49
CA VAL A 326 14.79 -6.24 22.47
C VAL A 326 15.30 -4.95 21.81
N THR A 327 14.55 -4.35 20.88
CA THR A 327 15.03 -3.23 20.05
C THR A 327 13.90 -2.30 19.62
N SER A 328 14.27 -1.05 19.37
CA SER A 328 13.49 0.07 18.83
C SER A 328 12.77 0.91 19.88
N THR A 329 12.77 2.21 19.65
CA THR A 329 12.13 3.25 20.47
C THR A 329 10.84 3.74 19.81
N ILE A 330 10.05 4.56 20.50
CA ILE A 330 8.85 5.19 19.96
C ILE A 330 9.20 6.07 18.76
N ASP A 331 10.28 6.87 18.88
CA ASP A 331 10.74 7.76 17.82
C ASP A 331 11.14 7.00 16.56
N GLU A 332 11.90 5.91 16.71
CA GLU A 332 12.30 5.07 15.58
C GLU A 332 11.09 4.45 14.85
N GLU A 333 10.04 4.08 15.57
CA GLU A 333 8.82 3.55 14.94
C GLU A 333 8.03 4.63 14.21
N VAL A 334 7.92 5.83 14.79
CA VAL A 334 7.31 6.98 14.10
C VAL A 334 8.13 7.36 12.86
N GLU A 335 9.46 7.37 12.95
CA GLU A 335 10.35 7.59 11.81
C GLU A 335 10.12 6.55 10.71
N LYS A 336 10.12 5.27 11.06
CA LYS A 336 9.88 4.20 10.07
C LYS A 336 8.51 4.33 9.40
N MET A 337 7.46 4.69 10.14
CA MET A 337 6.13 4.94 9.59
C MET A 337 6.16 6.09 8.58
N ARG A 338 6.71 7.25 8.96
CA ARG A 338 6.83 8.43 8.10
C ARG A 338 7.68 8.13 6.86
N TRP A 339 8.77 7.39 7.04
CA TRP A 339 9.63 6.98 5.94
C TRP A 339 8.92 6.01 4.98
N ALA A 340 8.17 5.04 5.49
CA ALA A 340 7.37 4.14 4.67
C ALA A 340 6.35 4.91 3.81
N THR A 341 5.62 5.86 4.40
CA THR A 341 4.64 6.69 3.67
C THR A 341 5.30 7.61 2.65
N LYS A 342 6.49 8.15 2.95
CA LYS A 342 7.29 8.96 2.01
C LYS A 342 7.61 8.20 0.73
N TRP A 343 7.94 6.91 0.83
CA TRP A 343 8.22 6.06 -0.33
C TRP A 343 6.97 5.45 -0.97
N GLY A 344 5.80 5.71 -0.39
CA GLY A 344 4.52 5.40 -1.01
C GLY A 344 3.79 4.18 -0.43
N ALA A 345 4.07 3.78 0.83
CA ALA A 345 3.22 2.84 1.54
C ALA A 345 1.81 3.42 1.68
N ASP A 346 0.80 2.67 1.27
CA ASP A 346 -0.60 3.08 1.29
C ASP A 346 -1.25 2.83 2.65
N THR A 347 -0.68 1.94 3.45
CA THR A 347 -1.04 1.62 4.83
C THR A 347 0.18 1.11 5.58
N VAL A 348 0.12 1.16 6.90
CA VAL A 348 1.17 0.64 7.79
C VAL A 348 0.54 -0.23 8.86
N MET A 349 1.14 -1.38 9.16
CA MET A 349 0.77 -2.19 10.30
C MET A 349 1.78 -2.02 11.44
N ASP A 350 1.27 -1.69 12.62
CA ASP A 350 2.03 -1.70 13.87
C ASP A 350 1.97 -3.11 14.49
N LEU A 351 3.08 -3.82 14.38
CA LEU A 351 3.28 -5.16 14.94
C LEU A 351 4.05 -5.15 16.26
N SER A 352 4.05 -4.03 16.96
CA SER A 352 4.78 -3.83 18.21
C SER A 352 4.44 -4.89 19.26
N THR A 353 5.48 -5.37 19.92
CA THR A 353 5.44 -6.27 21.09
C THR A 353 6.35 -5.72 22.19
N GLY A 354 6.19 -6.19 23.42
CA GLY A 354 7.01 -5.75 24.54
C GLY A 354 6.46 -4.52 25.27
N LYS A 355 7.34 -3.62 25.71
CA LYS A 355 6.97 -2.47 26.55
C LYS A 355 6.52 -1.27 25.73
N ASN A 356 5.63 -0.46 26.30
CA ASN A 356 5.10 0.80 25.75
C ASN A 356 4.27 0.63 24.45
N ILE A 357 3.67 -0.54 24.21
CA ILE A 357 2.88 -0.83 23.01
C ILE A 357 1.79 0.22 22.80
N HIS A 358 1.01 0.54 23.85
CA HIS A 358 -0.07 1.53 23.76
C HIS A 358 0.46 2.92 23.39
N ALA A 359 1.52 3.37 24.06
CA ALA A 359 2.13 4.68 23.79
C ALA A 359 2.73 4.75 22.38
N THR A 360 3.45 3.72 21.94
CA THR A 360 4.02 3.64 20.59
C THR A 360 2.92 3.75 19.53
N ARG A 361 1.86 2.96 19.66
CA ARG A 361 0.72 2.99 18.74
C ARG A 361 0.00 4.33 18.73
N GLU A 362 -0.18 4.98 19.89
CA GLU A 362 -0.75 6.33 19.99
C GLU A 362 0.02 7.33 19.11
N TRP A 363 1.34 7.33 19.23
CA TRP A 363 2.22 8.22 18.47
C TRP A 363 2.21 7.90 16.98
N ILE A 364 2.21 6.61 16.61
CA ILE A 364 2.11 6.18 15.21
C ILE A 364 0.80 6.69 14.60
N ILE A 365 -0.34 6.43 15.26
CA ILE A 365 -1.66 6.80 14.74
C ILE A 365 -1.79 8.32 14.59
N ARG A 366 -1.42 9.09 15.63
CA ARG A 366 -1.55 10.57 15.60
C ARG A 366 -0.64 11.22 14.54
N ASN A 367 0.40 10.55 14.09
CA ASN A 367 1.36 11.03 13.09
C ASN A 367 1.17 10.37 11.71
N SER A 368 0.23 9.45 11.57
CA SER A 368 0.02 8.73 10.32
C SER A 368 -1.03 9.38 9.43
N PRO A 369 -0.68 9.73 8.18
CA PRO A 369 -1.66 10.15 7.17
C PRO A 369 -2.32 8.96 6.45
N VAL A 370 -1.88 7.72 6.73
CA VAL A 370 -2.38 6.50 6.11
C VAL A 370 -3.03 5.59 7.16
N PRO A 371 -3.91 4.66 6.78
CA PRO A 371 -4.52 3.72 7.71
C PRO A 371 -3.49 2.91 8.48
N ILE A 372 -3.76 2.67 9.76
CA ILE A 372 -2.94 1.84 10.66
C ILE A 372 -3.67 0.55 10.99
N GLY A 373 -3.01 -0.58 10.70
CA GLY A 373 -3.48 -1.90 11.09
C GLY A 373 -2.73 -2.46 12.28
N THR A 374 -3.35 -3.39 13.00
CA THR A 374 -2.71 -4.12 14.11
C THR A 374 -3.14 -5.59 14.14
N VAL A 375 -2.43 -6.36 14.97
CA VAL A 375 -2.78 -7.75 15.32
C VAL A 375 -3.07 -7.80 16.82
N PRO A 376 -4.32 -7.56 17.28
CA PRO A 376 -4.63 -7.33 18.69
C PRO A 376 -4.23 -8.46 19.64
N ILE A 377 -4.15 -9.72 19.15
CA ILE A 377 -3.74 -10.88 19.95
C ILE A 377 -2.31 -10.75 20.48
N TYR A 378 -1.43 -9.96 19.83
CA TYR A 378 -0.07 -9.74 20.32
C TYR A 378 -0.06 -8.94 21.61
N GLN A 379 -0.80 -7.83 21.65
CA GLN A 379 -0.93 -7.04 22.86
C GLN A 379 -1.70 -7.81 23.95
N ALA A 380 -2.73 -8.57 23.60
CA ALA A 380 -3.45 -9.41 24.56
C ALA A 380 -2.49 -10.45 25.21
N LEU A 381 -1.57 -11.02 24.45
CA LEU A 381 -0.57 -11.94 24.97
C LEU A 381 0.45 -11.25 25.89
N GLU A 382 0.87 -10.02 25.58
CA GLU A 382 1.72 -9.23 26.47
C GLU A 382 1.03 -8.91 27.80
N LYS A 383 -0.27 -8.62 27.79
CA LYS A 383 -1.08 -8.40 29.00
C LYS A 383 -1.10 -9.63 29.93
N THR A 384 -0.91 -10.84 29.40
CA THR A 384 -0.80 -12.08 30.19
C THR A 384 0.63 -12.43 30.58
N GLY A 385 1.61 -11.54 30.32
CA GLY A 385 3.02 -11.81 30.53
C GLY A 385 3.58 -12.92 29.63
N GLY A 386 2.97 -13.12 28.45
CA GLY A 386 3.36 -14.13 27.48
C GLY A 386 2.71 -15.51 27.68
N SER A 387 1.80 -15.66 28.67
CA SER A 387 1.08 -16.93 28.86
C SER A 387 -0.10 -17.05 27.91
N ILE A 388 0.04 -17.93 26.91
CA ILE A 388 -1.02 -18.24 25.95
C ILE A 388 -2.23 -18.86 26.66
N GLU A 389 -1.97 -19.70 27.64
CA GLU A 389 -2.99 -20.39 28.43
C GLU A 389 -3.87 -19.45 29.27
N ALA A 390 -3.35 -18.27 29.60
CA ALA A 390 -4.07 -17.24 30.36
C ALA A 390 -4.91 -16.30 29.50
N LEU A 391 -4.88 -16.43 28.17
CA LEU A 391 -5.72 -15.62 27.28
C LEU A 391 -7.20 -15.96 27.48
N THR A 392 -8.03 -14.93 27.59
CA THR A 392 -9.50 -15.05 27.70
C THR A 392 -10.20 -14.13 26.71
N TRP A 393 -11.47 -14.42 26.43
CA TRP A 393 -12.28 -13.55 25.59
C TRP A 393 -12.41 -12.14 26.18
N GLU A 394 -12.63 -12.03 27.49
CA GLU A 394 -12.81 -10.74 28.18
C GLU A 394 -11.58 -9.85 28.02
N LEU A 395 -10.37 -10.41 28.19
CA LEU A 395 -9.12 -9.70 27.99
C LEU A 395 -8.95 -9.25 26.54
N PHE A 396 -9.25 -10.14 25.60
CA PHE A 396 -9.15 -9.84 24.18
C PHE A 396 -10.17 -8.77 23.77
N ARG A 397 -11.42 -8.87 24.23
CA ARG A 397 -12.46 -7.86 24.02
C ARG A 397 -12.05 -6.48 24.53
N ASP A 398 -11.52 -6.40 25.75
CA ASP A 398 -11.02 -5.13 26.32
C ASP A 398 -9.87 -4.54 25.46
N THR A 399 -9.02 -5.41 24.90
CA THR A 399 -7.94 -5.00 24.00
C THR A 399 -8.47 -4.48 22.65
N LEU A 400 -9.51 -5.08 22.09
CA LEU A 400 -10.15 -4.57 20.86
C LEU A 400 -10.75 -3.18 21.07
N ILE A 401 -11.47 -2.98 22.19
CA ILE A 401 -12.07 -1.68 22.53
C ILE A 401 -10.98 -0.63 22.71
N GLU A 402 -9.90 -0.96 23.42
CA GLU A 402 -8.75 -0.08 23.60
C GLU A 402 -8.19 0.43 22.25
N GLN A 403 -7.93 -0.49 21.34
CA GLN A 403 -7.33 -0.18 20.04
C GLN A 403 -8.31 0.55 19.11
N ALA A 404 -9.60 0.23 19.17
CA ALA A 404 -10.64 0.94 18.43
C ALA A 404 -10.79 2.40 18.91
N GLU A 405 -10.76 2.63 20.22
CA GLU A 405 -10.78 3.97 20.82
C GLU A 405 -9.53 4.79 20.49
N GLN A 406 -8.37 4.14 20.34
CA GLN A 406 -7.14 4.81 19.89
C GLN A 406 -7.22 5.25 18.43
N GLY A 407 -7.94 4.52 17.59
CA GLY A 407 -8.08 4.85 16.17
C GLY A 407 -7.41 3.87 15.22
N VAL A 408 -7.17 2.61 15.61
CA VAL A 408 -6.72 1.57 14.69
C VAL A 408 -7.76 1.36 13.61
N ASP A 409 -7.35 1.41 12.33
CA ASP A 409 -8.24 1.42 11.18
C ASP A 409 -8.68 0.01 10.75
N TYR A 410 -7.83 -1.00 10.98
CA TYR A 410 -8.19 -2.39 10.72
C TYR A 410 -7.47 -3.37 11.63
N PHE A 411 -8.17 -4.44 11.97
CA PHE A 411 -7.66 -5.52 12.81
C PHE A 411 -7.39 -6.78 12.01
N THR A 412 -6.22 -7.38 12.18
CA THR A 412 -5.97 -8.75 11.78
C THR A 412 -6.46 -9.70 12.87
N ILE A 413 -7.49 -10.48 12.57
CA ILE A 413 -8.17 -11.41 13.47
C ILE A 413 -8.12 -12.83 12.91
N HIS A 414 -7.36 -13.72 13.55
CA HIS A 414 -7.19 -15.12 13.13
C HIS A 414 -8.34 -16.01 13.57
N ALA A 415 -9.59 -15.60 13.33
CA ALA A 415 -10.78 -16.32 13.77
C ALA A 415 -11.04 -17.62 12.97
N ALA A 416 -10.44 -17.75 11.78
CA ALA A 416 -10.61 -18.93 10.93
C ALA A 416 -9.70 -20.12 11.28
N VAL A 417 -8.79 -19.96 12.26
CA VAL A 417 -7.96 -21.07 12.77
C VAL A 417 -8.81 -21.98 13.64
N LEU A 418 -9.43 -23.01 13.04
CA LEU A 418 -10.28 -23.94 13.79
C LEU A 418 -9.47 -25.14 14.30
N LYS A 419 -9.87 -25.65 15.47
CA LYS A 419 -9.23 -26.80 16.14
C LYS A 419 -9.12 -28.01 15.21
N ALA A 420 -10.11 -28.24 14.36
CA ALA A 420 -10.13 -29.37 13.43
C ALA A 420 -9.00 -29.32 12.39
N PHE A 421 -8.49 -28.14 12.04
CA PHE A 421 -7.47 -27.98 11.00
C PHE A 421 -6.04 -28.13 11.54
N ILE A 422 -5.83 -27.88 12.84
CA ILE A 422 -4.50 -27.87 13.47
C ILE A 422 -3.72 -29.18 13.24
N PRO A 423 -4.31 -30.38 13.38
CA PRO A 423 -3.57 -31.64 13.17
C PRO A 423 -3.00 -31.78 11.75
N HIS A 424 -3.60 -31.14 10.75
CA HIS A 424 -3.15 -31.23 9.35
C HIS A 424 -1.84 -30.46 9.10
N THR A 425 -1.49 -29.49 9.96
CA THR A 425 -0.24 -28.74 9.86
C THR A 425 0.99 -29.50 10.37
N THR A 426 0.80 -30.59 11.10
CA THR A 426 1.90 -31.34 11.74
C THR A 426 2.83 -32.05 10.75
N LYS A 427 2.37 -32.26 9.51
CA LYS A 427 3.13 -32.89 8.42
C LYS A 427 3.80 -31.90 7.49
N ARG A 428 3.58 -30.59 7.70
CA ARG A 428 4.18 -29.53 6.92
C ARG A 428 5.70 -29.46 7.14
N MET A 429 6.40 -28.96 6.16
CA MET A 429 7.83 -28.64 6.26
C MET A 429 8.11 -27.61 7.36
N THR A 430 7.25 -26.58 7.46
CA THR A 430 7.43 -25.44 8.38
C THR A 430 6.35 -25.33 9.46
N GLY A 431 5.37 -26.23 9.50
CA GLY A 431 4.30 -26.21 10.51
C GLY A 431 3.38 -24.98 10.42
N ILE A 432 3.19 -24.24 11.53
CA ILE A 432 2.41 -23.00 11.61
C ILE A 432 3.38 -21.84 11.81
N VAL A 433 3.57 -21.01 10.78
CA VAL A 433 4.53 -19.89 10.79
C VAL A 433 3.89 -18.56 11.19
N SER A 434 2.56 -18.44 11.11
CA SER A 434 1.86 -17.27 11.61
C SER A 434 1.95 -17.19 13.13
N ARG A 435 2.41 -16.05 13.68
CA ARG A 435 2.44 -15.84 15.14
C ARG A 435 1.05 -15.93 15.76
N GLY A 436 0.06 -15.25 15.17
CA GLY A 436 -1.33 -15.31 15.64
C GLY A 436 -1.92 -16.71 15.51
N GLY A 437 -1.67 -17.38 14.38
CA GLY A 437 -2.12 -18.76 14.15
C GLY A 437 -1.53 -19.74 15.15
N SER A 438 -0.22 -19.65 15.45
CA SER A 438 0.44 -20.55 16.42
C SER A 438 -0.03 -20.31 17.87
N ILE A 439 -0.28 -19.05 18.25
CA ILE A 439 -0.85 -18.69 19.57
C ILE A 439 -2.23 -19.36 19.74
N LEU A 440 -3.12 -19.18 18.76
CA LEU A 440 -4.48 -19.72 18.84
C LEU A 440 -4.50 -21.26 18.74
N ALA A 441 -3.65 -21.83 17.86
CA ALA A 441 -3.51 -23.30 17.78
C ALA A 441 -3.09 -23.89 19.15
N LYS A 442 -2.08 -23.31 19.79
CA LYS A 442 -1.66 -23.76 21.13
C LYS A 442 -2.78 -23.57 22.18
N TRP A 443 -3.50 -22.43 22.12
CA TRP A 443 -4.62 -22.17 23.02
C TRP A 443 -5.74 -23.21 22.86
N CYS A 444 -6.15 -23.51 21.63
CA CYS A 444 -7.18 -24.51 21.32
C CYS A 444 -6.80 -25.89 21.85
N LEU A 445 -5.55 -26.31 21.67
CA LEU A 445 -5.05 -27.60 22.12
C LEU A 445 -4.96 -27.68 23.64
N HIS A 446 -4.51 -26.61 24.32
CA HIS A 446 -4.40 -26.59 25.77
C HIS A 446 -5.76 -26.66 26.46
N HIS A 447 -6.73 -25.85 25.97
CA HIS A 447 -8.06 -25.79 26.58
C HIS A 447 -9.03 -26.86 26.06
N GLU A 448 -8.62 -27.62 25.05
CA GLU A 448 -9.48 -28.56 24.34
C GLU A 448 -10.79 -27.92 23.80
N LYS A 449 -10.76 -26.64 23.52
CA LYS A 449 -11.88 -25.82 23.02
C LYS A 449 -11.64 -25.31 21.61
N GLU A 450 -12.69 -24.84 20.97
CA GLU A 450 -12.61 -24.13 19.72
C GLU A 450 -12.02 -22.74 19.93
N ASN A 451 -11.49 -22.14 18.87
CA ASN A 451 -10.94 -20.80 18.84
C ASN A 451 -11.98 -19.78 19.34
N PHE A 452 -11.70 -19.13 20.47
CA PHE A 452 -12.63 -18.17 21.08
C PHE A 452 -12.91 -16.96 20.16
N LEU A 453 -12.03 -16.63 19.21
CA LEU A 453 -12.27 -15.56 18.22
C LEU A 453 -13.36 -15.97 17.22
N TYR A 454 -13.44 -17.25 16.87
CA TYR A 454 -14.51 -17.79 16.04
C TYR A 454 -15.84 -17.82 16.81
N GLU A 455 -15.81 -18.28 18.06
CA GLU A 455 -17.02 -18.37 18.90
C GLU A 455 -17.63 -16.99 19.17
N HIS A 456 -16.81 -15.95 19.38
CA HIS A 456 -17.25 -14.58 19.67
C HIS A 456 -17.21 -13.65 18.43
N TRP A 457 -17.22 -14.20 17.20
CA TRP A 457 -17.09 -13.39 15.99
C TRP A 457 -18.12 -12.27 15.87
N ASP A 458 -19.37 -12.56 16.22
CA ASP A 458 -20.46 -11.58 16.11
C ASP A 458 -20.28 -10.40 17.10
N GLU A 459 -19.76 -10.67 18.31
CA GLU A 459 -19.43 -9.62 19.28
C GLU A 459 -18.24 -8.77 18.81
N ILE A 460 -17.24 -9.40 18.16
CA ILE A 460 -16.13 -8.67 17.54
C ILE A 460 -16.64 -7.75 16.43
N CYS A 461 -17.58 -8.23 15.62
CA CYS A 461 -18.23 -7.40 14.59
C CYS A 461 -18.98 -6.21 15.19
N ASP A 462 -19.74 -6.40 16.27
CA ASP A 462 -20.47 -5.31 16.93
C ASP A 462 -19.53 -4.21 17.47
N ILE A 463 -18.36 -4.59 17.99
CA ILE A 463 -17.31 -3.63 18.39
C ILE A 463 -16.81 -2.86 17.17
N CYS A 464 -16.39 -3.56 16.10
CA CYS A 464 -15.83 -2.93 14.93
C CYS A 464 -16.82 -2.00 14.21
N ALA A 465 -18.10 -2.38 14.16
CA ALA A 465 -19.17 -1.59 13.57
C ALA A 465 -19.40 -0.24 14.29
N ALA A 466 -19.12 -0.17 15.58
CA ALA A 466 -19.29 1.03 16.38
C ALA A 466 -18.21 2.10 16.16
N TYR A 467 -17.07 1.74 15.55
CA TYR A 467 -15.91 2.62 15.37
C TYR A 467 -15.42 2.72 13.92
N ASP A 468 -16.05 2.05 12.98
CA ASP A 468 -15.58 1.88 11.59
C ASP A 468 -14.19 1.24 11.51
N VAL A 469 -13.96 0.17 12.28
CA VAL A 469 -12.77 -0.66 12.15
C VAL A 469 -13.03 -1.74 11.11
N SER A 470 -12.16 -1.84 10.11
CA SER A 470 -12.25 -2.88 9.08
C SER A 470 -11.60 -4.19 9.56
N PHE A 471 -12.00 -5.31 8.99
CA PHE A 471 -11.35 -6.60 9.24
C PHE A 471 -10.29 -6.92 8.19
N SER A 472 -9.16 -7.43 8.65
CA SER A 472 -8.27 -8.32 7.93
C SER A 472 -8.43 -9.69 8.56
N ILE A 473 -9.23 -10.59 7.94
CA ILE A 473 -9.41 -11.94 8.49
C ILE A 473 -8.11 -12.70 8.26
N GLY A 474 -7.38 -12.97 9.34
CA GLY A 474 -6.01 -13.48 9.30
C GLY A 474 -5.90 -14.91 8.78
N ASP A 475 -4.82 -15.18 8.05
CA ASP A 475 -4.43 -16.49 7.54
C ASP A 475 -3.47 -17.22 8.50
N GLY A 476 -3.96 -17.59 9.66
CA GLY A 476 -3.15 -18.23 10.71
C GLY A 476 -2.50 -19.55 10.32
N LEU A 477 -3.06 -20.21 9.31
CA LEU A 477 -2.55 -21.50 8.77
C LEU A 477 -1.90 -21.33 7.40
N ARG A 478 -1.44 -20.13 7.04
CA ARG A 478 -0.69 -19.90 5.79
C ARG A 478 0.57 -20.76 5.71
N PRO A 479 0.99 -21.20 4.50
CA PRO A 479 2.24 -21.93 4.32
C PRO A 479 3.47 -21.05 4.60
N GLY A 480 4.49 -21.61 5.22
CA GLY A 480 5.78 -20.97 5.46
C GLY A 480 6.89 -21.51 4.57
N SER A 481 6.55 -22.35 3.59
CA SER A 481 7.42 -22.82 2.51
C SER A 481 6.59 -23.12 1.28
N ILE A 482 7.23 -23.09 0.11
CA ILE A 482 6.55 -23.45 -1.14
C ILE A 482 6.08 -24.91 -1.16
N ALA A 483 6.70 -25.78 -0.34
CA ALA A 483 6.33 -27.20 -0.22
C ALA A 483 4.94 -27.39 0.44
N ASP A 484 4.53 -26.46 1.26
CA ASP A 484 3.27 -26.51 2.03
C ASP A 484 2.13 -25.74 1.35
N ALA A 485 2.40 -25.11 0.18
CA ALA A 485 1.45 -24.24 -0.51
C ALA A 485 0.19 -24.99 -0.95
N ASN A 486 -0.97 -24.35 -0.76
CA ASN A 486 -2.31 -24.87 -1.13
C ASN A 486 -2.64 -26.22 -0.49
N ASP A 487 -2.11 -26.50 0.70
CA ASP A 487 -2.47 -27.71 1.44
C ASP A 487 -3.88 -27.62 2.04
N TYR A 488 -4.36 -28.73 2.61
CA TYR A 488 -5.71 -28.81 3.18
C TYR A 488 -5.93 -27.77 4.28
N ALA A 489 -4.96 -27.56 5.19
CA ALA A 489 -5.14 -26.65 6.32
C ALA A 489 -5.28 -25.20 5.86
N GLN A 490 -4.45 -24.76 4.89
CA GLN A 490 -4.56 -23.42 4.29
C GLN A 490 -5.91 -23.21 3.61
N LEU A 491 -6.33 -24.15 2.78
CA LEU A 491 -7.55 -24.01 1.99
C LEU A 491 -8.81 -24.14 2.85
N ALA A 492 -8.80 -25.00 3.88
CA ALA A 492 -9.91 -25.09 4.82
C ALA A 492 -10.08 -23.81 5.66
N GLU A 493 -8.98 -23.18 6.06
CA GLU A 493 -9.02 -21.87 6.71
C GLU A 493 -9.61 -20.80 5.77
N LEU A 494 -9.24 -20.79 4.50
CA LEU A 494 -9.76 -19.85 3.49
C LEU A 494 -11.29 -19.99 3.32
N GLU A 495 -11.82 -21.20 3.35
CA GLU A 495 -13.27 -21.44 3.29
C GLU A 495 -13.99 -20.83 4.50
N ILE A 496 -13.44 -20.98 5.72
CA ILE A 496 -13.98 -20.36 6.93
C ILE A 496 -13.83 -18.82 6.89
N GLN A 497 -12.77 -18.28 6.32
CA GLN A 497 -12.67 -16.83 6.10
C GLN A 497 -13.86 -16.34 5.26
N GLY A 498 -14.29 -17.08 4.25
CA GLY A 498 -15.48 -16.77 3.44
C GLY A 498 -16.78 -16.78 4.24
N GLU A 499 -16.95 -17.73 5.17
CA GLU A 499 -18.10 -17.75 6.10
C GLU A 499 -18.10 -16.50 7.00
N LEU A 500 -16.97 -16.23 7.63
CA LEU A 500 -16.80 -15.08 8.55
C LEU A 500 -17.01 -13.75 7.82
N THR A 501 -16.62 -13.65 6.56
CA THR A 501 -16.85 -12.49 5.69
C THR A 501 -18.33 -12.18 5.58
N LYS A 502 -19.19 -13.17 5.27
CA LYS A 502 -20.63 -12.97 5.20
C LYS A 502 -21.25 -12.54 6.53
N ARG A 503 -20.78 -13.13 7.63
CA ARG A 503 -21.27 -12.78 8.97
C ARG A 503 -20.92 -11.32 9.31
N ALA A 504 -19.70 -10.87 8.99
CA ALA A 504 -19.29 -9.50 9.20
C ALA A 504 -20.05 -8.50 8.31
N TRP A 505 -20.28 -8.84 7.03
CA TRP A 505 -21.12 -8.01 6.14
C TRP A 505 -22.55 -7.85 6.64
N ALA A 506 -23.13 -8.92 7.20
CA ALA A 506 -24.46 -8.86 7.80
C ALA A 506 -24.56 -7.89 9.00
N LYS A 507 -23.43 -7.62 9.65
CA LYS A 507 -23.26 -6.62 10.72
C LYS A 507 -22.84 -5.24 10.20
N GLY A 508 -22.73 -5.05 8.89
CA GLY A 508 -22.30 -3.80 8.27
C GLY A 508 -20.80 -3.52 8.35
N CYS A 509 -19.97 -4.51 8.69
CA CYS A 509 -18.52 -4.36 8.77
C CYS A 509 -17.85 -4.48 7.40
N GLN A 510 -16.71 -3.83 7.23
CA GLN A 510 -15.85 -3.94 6.07
C GLN A 510 -14.84 -5.09 6.26
N VAL A 511 -14.60 -5.90 5.23
CA VAL A 511 -13.76 -7.11 5.32
C VAL A 511 -12.79 -7.18 4.15
N MET A 512 -11.53 -7.48 4.44
CA MET A 512 -10.57 -8.09 3.55
C MET A 512 -10.08 -9.41 4.16
N ASN A 513 -9.59 -10.34 3.32
CA ASN A 513 -9.05 -11.63 3.75
C ASN A 513 -7.54 -11.64 3.59
N GLU A 514 -6.83 -12.22 4.55
CA GLU A 514 -5.40 -12.47 4.39
C GLU A 514 -5.13 -13.76 3.61
N GLY A 515 -3.99 -13.80 2.95
CA GLY A 515 -3.56 -14.92 2.14
C GLY A 515 -2.06 -15.20 2.19
N PRO A 516 -1.62 -16.24 1.44
CA PRO A 516 -0.38 -16.96 1.70
C PRO A 516 0.88 -16.13 1.50
N GLY A 517 1.92 -16.52 2.26
CA GLY A 517 3.26 -15.94 2.18
C GLY A 517 4.22 -16.71 1.25
N HIS A 518 4.00 -18.01 0.99
CA HIS A 518 4.89 -18.86 0.17
C HIS A 518 4.06 -19.68 -0.80
N VAL A 519 4.11 -19.34 -2.08
CA VAL A 519 3.39 -20.06 -3.14
C VAL A 519 4.22 -20.08 -4.42
N PRO A 520 4.56 -21.25 -4.97
CA PRO A 520 5.25 -21.32 -6.25
C PRO A 520 4.37 -20.77 -7.38
N MET A 521 4.97 -20.15 -8.38
CA MET A 521 4.31 -19.37 -9.42
C MET A 521 3.08 -20.06 -10.05
N HIS A 522 3.16 -21.35 -10.32
CA HIS A 522 2.10 -22.11 -11.00
C HIS A 522 0.83 -22.34 -10.15
N LEU A 523 0.90 -22.13 -8.82
CA LEU A 523 -0.24 -22.26 -7.90
C LEU A 523 -0.87 -20.90 -7.52
N ILE A 524 -0.26 -19.77 -7.87
CA ILE A 524 -0.72 -18.43 -7.47
C ILE A 524 -2.10 -18.13 -8.07
N GLN A 525 -2.32 -18.44 -9.34
CA GLN A 525 -3.61 -18.20 -9.99
C GLN A 525 -4.72 -18.99 -9.34
N GLU A 526 -4.50 -20.27 -9.08
CA GLU A 526 -5.46 -21.13 -8.39
C GLU A 526 -5.82 -20.61 -7.01
N ASN A 527 -4.80 -20.18 -6.24
CA ASN A 527 -4.99 -19.62 -4.92
C ASN A 527 -5.88 -18.36 -4.95
N MET A 528 -5.57 -17.43 -5.86
CA MET A 528 -6.38 -16.21 -6.02
C MET A 528 -7.81 -16.50 -6.46
N GLN A 529 -8.00 -17.43 -7.39
CA GLN A 529 -9.32 -17.80 -7.89
C GLN A 529 -10.18 -18.41 -6.78
N LYS A 530 -9.63 -19.29 -5.95
CA LYS A 530 -10.34 -19.86 -4.79
C LYS A 530 -10.74 -18.76 -3.80
N GLN A 531 -9.89 -17.79 -3.53
CA GLN A 531 -10.25 -16.67 -2.67
C GLN A 531 -11.40 -15.84 -3.25
N ILE A 532 -11.35 -15.47 -4.51
CA ILE A 532 -12.42 -14.72 -5.17
C ILE A 532 -13.76 -15.46 -5.05
N GLU A 533 -13.75 -16.77 -5.29
CA GLU A 533 -14.96 -17.60 -5.27
C GLU A 533 -15.46 -17.83 -3.85
N TRP A 534 -14.62 -18.27 -2.93
CA TRP A 534 -15.01 -18.68 -1.58
C TRP A 534 -15.23 -17.52 -0.63
N CYS A 535 -14.45 -16.42 -0.80
CA CYS A 535 -14.60 -15.20 -0.02
C CYS A 535 -15.45 -14.13 -0.73
N HIS A 536 -16.25 -14.52 -1.73
CA HIS A 536 -17.29 -13.68 -2.34
C HIS A 536 -16.80 -12.37 -2.92
N GLU A 537 -15.62 -12.37 -3.55
CA GLU A 537 -14.94 -11.19 -4.12
C GLU A 537 -14.46 -10.14 -3.08
N ALA A 538 -14.49 -10.43 -1.78
CA ALA A 538 -13.88 -9.56 -0.79
C ALA A 538 -12.39 -9.33 -1.14
N PRO A 539 -11.82 -8.15 -0.85
CA PRO A 539 -10.42 -7.87 -1.13
C PRO A 539 -9.48 -8.91 -0.53
N PHE A 540 -8.44 -9.28 -1.28
CA PHE A 540 -7.39 -10.18 -0.80
C PHE A 540 -6.14 -9.37 -0.45
N TYR A 541 -5.51 -9.72 0.67
CA TYR A 541 -4.30 -9.14 1.20
C TYR A 541 -3.27 -10.25 1.42
N THR A 542 -2.13 -10.21 0.72
CA THR A 542 -1.15 -11.31 0.75
C THR A 542 0.23 -10.82 1.21
N LEU A 543 0.96 -11.70 1.89
CA LEU A 543 2.37 -11.51 2.21
C LEU A 543 3.22 -12.04 1.03
N GLY A 544 3.49 -11.22 0.06
CA GLY A 544 4.15 -11.62 -1.18
C GLY A 544 3.13 -12.11 -2.22
N PRO A 545 3.12 -13.41 -2.63
CA PRO A 545 3.86 -14.53 -2.03
C PRO A 545 5.30 -14.71 -2.54
N LEU A 546 6.17 -15.28 -1.69
CA LEU A 546 7.49 -15.73 -2.07
C LEU A 546 7.35 -16.94 -3.02
N THR A 547 7.94 -16.84 -4.20
CA THR A 547 7.84 -17.88 -5.25
C THR A 547 8.88 -19.00 -5.14
N THR A 548 9.87 -18.79 -4.27
CA THR A 548 10.94 -19.75 -3.94
C THR A 548 11.54 -19.39 -2.58
N ASP A 549 12.10 -20.40 -1.90
CA ASP A 549 12.65 -20.27 -0.54
C ASP A 549 14.19 -20.20 -0.51
N ILE A 550 14.87 -20.09 -1.67
CA ILE A 550 16.33 -20.23 -1.76
C ILE A 550 17.13 -18.95 -1.56
N ALA A 551 16.49 -17.82 -1.29
CA ALA A 551 17.12 -16.51 -1.40
C ALA A 551 17.08 -15.67 -0.10
N PRO A 552 17.58 -16.17 1.05
CA PRO A 552 17.70 -15.36 2.26
C PRO A 552 18.48 -14.07 1.99
N GLY A 553 17.96 -12.92 2.46
CA GLY A 553 18.51 -11.59 2.17
C GLY A 553 18.03 -10.98 0.85
N TYR A 554 17.35 -11.77 0.02
CA TYR A 554 16.74 -11.35 -1.26
C TYR A 554 15.25 -11.71 -1.32
N ASP A 555 14.61 -11.97 -0.20
CA ASP A 555 13.21 -12.39 -0.14
C ASP A 555 12.26 -11.32 -0.66
N HIS A 556 12.63 -10.04 -0.64
CA HIS A 556 11.89 -8.96 -1.27
C HIS A 556 11.83 -9.10 -2.81
N PHE A 557 12.84 -9.71 -3.47
CA PHE A 557 12.78 -10.02 -4.91
C PHE A 557 11.88 -11.21 -5.17
N THR A 558 12.07 -12.33 -4.44
CA THR A 558 11.29 -13.55 -4.66
C THR A 558 9.81 -13.34 -4.40
N SER A 559 9.49 -12.55 -3.39
CA SER A 559 8.12 -12.14 -3.06
C SER A 559 7.58 -11.08 -4.02
N GLY A 560 8.41 -10.14 -4.49
CA GLY A 560 8.02 -9.15 -5.48
C GLY A 560 7.53 -9.78 -6.80
N ILE A 561 8.15 -10.90 -7.22
CA ILE A 561 7.70 -11.69 -8.39
C ILE A 561 6.27 -12.20 -8.16
N GLY A 562 6.03 -12.87 -7.03
CA GLY A 562 4.71 -13.41 -6.70
C GLY A 562 3.67 -12.33 -6.42
N ALA A 563 4.09 -11.22 -5.80
CA ALA A 563 3.24 -10.06 -5.55
C ALA A 563 2.71 -9.43 -6.84
N ALA A 564 3.57 -9.25 -7.85
CA ALA A 564 3.15 -8.76 -9.16
C ALA A 564 2.17 -9.73 -9.83
N GLN A 565 2.42 -11.03 -9.73
CA GLN A 565 1.58 -12.04 -10.34
C GLN A 565 0.21 -12.15 -9.66
N ILE A 566 0.16 -12.21 -8.33
CA ILE A 566 -1.11 -12.32 -7.60
C ILE A 566 -1.92 -11.02 -7.69
N GLY A 567 -1.24 -9.86 -7.70
CA GLY A 567 -1.86 -8.55 -7.92
C GLY A 567 -2.55 -8.48 -9.29
N TRP A 568 -1.92 -9.00 -10.33
CA TRP A 568 -2.52 -9.12 -11.65
C TRP A 568 -3.77 -10.00 -11.65
N TYR A 569 -3.76 -11.11 -10.92
CA TYR A 569 -4.91 -12.00 -10.80
C TYR A 569 -6.03 -11.45 -9.91
N GLY A 570 -5.81 -10.35 -9.18
CA GLY A 570 -6.85 -9.64 -8.46
C GLY A 570 -6.60 -9.37 -6.98
N CYS A 571 -5.43 -9.69 -6.45
CA CYS A 571 -5.07 -9.28 -5.09
C CYS A 571 -5.10 -7.75 -4.97
N ALA A 572 -5.72 -7.24 -3.93
CA ALA A 572 -6.01 -5.82 -3.76
C ALA A 572 -4.95 -5.08 -2.94
N MET A 573 -4.29 -5.77 -2.02
CA MET A 573 -3.24 -5.23 -1.18
C MET A 573 -2.11 -6.25 -1.00
N LEU A 574 -0.89 -5.75 -0.99
CA LEU A 574 0.33 -6.53 -0.86
C LEU A 574 1.06 -6.11 0.42
N CYS A 575 1.34 -7.06 1.30
CA CYS A 575 2.25 -6.85 2.42
C CYS A 575 3.69 -6.86 1.91
N TYR A 576 4.43 -5.81 2.19
CA TYR A 576 5.82 -5.75 1.76
C TYR A 576 6.67 -6.80 2.49
N VAL A 577 7.74 -7.18 1.82
CA VAL A 577 8.84 -7.97 2.37
C VAL A 577 10.12 -7.15 2.24
N THR A 578 10.95 -7.15 3.28
CA THR A 578 12.23 -6.44 3.30
C THR A 578 13.39 -7.39 3.06
N PRO A 579 14.62 -6.89 2.77
CA PRO A 579 15.80 -7.73 2.68
C PRO A 579 16.09 -8.54 3.95
N LYS A 580 15.58 -8.10 5.10
CA LYS A 580 15.76 -8.76 6.41
C LYS A 580 14.66 -9.75 6.78
N GLU A 581 13.74 -10.07 5.85
CA GLU A 581 12.72 -11.08 6.11
C GLU A 581 13.38 -12.40 6.56
N HIS A 582 12.81 -13.04 7.58
CA HIS A 582 13.34 -14.22 8.25
C HIS A 582 14.72 -14.07 8.94
N LEU A 583 15.36 -12.90 8.86
CA LEU A 583 16.73 -12.67 9.35
C LEU A 583 16.81 -11.66 10.50
N GLY A 584 15.97 -10.61 10.51
CA GLY A 584 16.05 -9.58 11.55
C GLY A 584 15.03 -8.47 11.40
N LEU A 585 15.04 -7.53 12.35
CA LEU A 585 14.20 -6.33 12.29
C LEU A 585 14.73 -5.37 11.21
N PRO A 586 13.83 -4.85 10.34
CA PRO A 586 14.23 -3.89 9.31
C PRO A 586 14.56 -2.53 9.93
N ASP A 587 15.60 -1.91 9.42
CA ASP A 587 15.91 -0.50 9.63
C ASP A 587 15.22 0.38 8.54
N ARG A 588 15.44 1.71 8.59
CA ARG A 588 14.87 2.67 7.65
C ARG A 588 15.21 2.35 6.18
N ASN A 589 16.43 1.90 5.89
CA ASN A 589 16.84 1.58 4.52
C ASN A 589 16.19 0.31 4.02
N ASP A 590 16.04 -0.70 4.87
CA ASP A 590 15.32 -1.93 4.55
C ASP A 590 13.84 -1.65 4.27
N VAL A 591 13.22 -0.73 5.05
CA VAL A 591 11.85 -0.27 4.80
C VAL A 591 11.73 0.38 3.42
N ARG A 592 12.65 1.30 3.05
CA ARG A 592 12.69 1.90 1.72
C ARG A 592 12.82 0.86 0.62
N GLU A 593 13.77 -0.07 0.74
CA GLU A 593 14.00 -1.14 -0.24
C GLU A 593 12.74 -2.00 -0.42
N GLY A 594 12.11 -2.41 0.66
CA GLY A 594 10.87 -3.18 0.64
C GLY A 594 9.72 -2.42 -0.01
N VAL A 595 9.48 -1.15 0.39
CA VAL A 595 8.41 -0.33 -0.17
C VAL A 595 8.62 -0.11 -1.67
N VAL A 596 9.82 0.26 -2.11
CA VAL A 596 10.12 0.49 -3.54
C VAL A 596 9.91 -0.80 -4.34
N THR A 597 10.40 -1.94 -3.85
CA THR A 597 10.21 -3.25 -4.50
C THR A 597 8.71 -3.55 -4.70
N TYR A 598 7.92 -3.34 -3.65
CA TYR A 598 6.49 -3.63 -3.72
C TYR A 598 5.69 -2.61 -4.53
N LYS A 599 6.12 -1.34 -4.58
CA LYS A 599 5.54 -0.36 -5.53
C LYS A 599 5.82 -0.78 -6.98
N ILE A 600 6.97 -1.36 -7.28
CA ILE A 600 7.27 -1.93 -8.60
C ILE A 600 6.32 -3.10 -8.89
N ALA A 601 6.14 -4.03 -7.96
CA ALA A 601 5.25 -5.18 -8.11
C ALA A 601 3.79 -4.76 -8.31
N ALA A 602 3.29 -3.84 -7.47
CA ALA A 602 1.94 -3.30 -7.55
C ALA A 602 1.69 -2.58 -8.88
N HIS A 603 2.64 -1.73 -9.30
CA HIS A 603 2.56 -1.00 -10.55
C HIS A 603 2.58 -1.94 -11.79
N ALA A 604 3.41 -2.98 -11.77
CA ALA A 604 3.42 -4.00 -12.82
C ALA A 604 2.06 -4.73 -12.92
N ALA A 605 1.44 -5.04 -11.78
CA ALA A 605 0.11 -5.64 -11.73
C ALA A 605 -0.97 -4.68 -12.28
N ASP A 606 -0.90 -3.39 -11.95
CA ASP A 606 -1.85 -2.38 -12.41
C ASP A 606 -1.75 -2.16 -13.92
N LEU A 607 -0.54 -2.16 -14.49
CA LEU A 607 -0.32 -2.18 -15.94
C LEU A 607 -0.95 -3.42 -16.59
N ALA A 608 -0.71 -4.60 -16.01
CA ALA A 608 -1.23 -5.85 -16.54
C ALA A 608 -2.77 -5.93 -16.46
N LYS A 609 -3.39 -5.36 -15.42
CA LYS A 609 -4.86 -5.23 -15.32
C LYS A 609 -5.45 -4.21 -16.31
N GLY A 610 -4.64 -3.34 -16.90
CA GLY A 610 -5.11 -2.26 -17.76
C GLY A 610 -5.74 -1.10 -16.99
N HIS A 611 -5.27 -0.84 -15.75
CA HIS A 611 -5.77 0.32 -14.99
C HIS A 611 -5.44 1.64 -15.73
N PRO A 612 -6.41 2.53 -15.96
CA PRO A 612 -6.23 3.70 -16.83
C PRO A 612 -5.16 4.69 -16.33
N ALA A 613 -4.86 4.68 -15.03
CA ALA A 613 -3.84 5.55 -14.44
C ALA A 613 -2.41 4.99 -14.55
N ALA A 614 -2.22 3.70 -14.80
CA ALA A 614 -0.93 3.04 -14.61
C ALA A 614 0.13 3.46 -15.64
N GLN A 615 -0.17 3.40 -16.93
CA GLN A 615 0.85 3.51 -17.99
C GLN A 615 1.38 4.92 -18.25
N ILE A 616 0.74 5.96 -17.74
CA ILE A 616 1.09 7.36 -18.04
C ILE A 616 2.53 7.68 -17.62
N ARG A 617 2.89 7.26 -16.42
CA ARG A 617 4.24 7.49 -15.86
C ARG A 617 5.30 6.74 -16.65
N ASP A 618 5.03 5.48 -17.05
CA ASP A 618 5.92 4.69 -17.88
C ASP A 618 6.16 5.32 -19.25
N ASN A 619 5.11 5.81 -19.88
CA ASN A 619 5.22 6.48 -21.18
C ASN A 619 6.07 7.75 -21.07
N ALA A 620 5.82 8.58 -20.06
CA ALA A 620 6.58 9.80 -19.80
C ALA A 620 8.07 9.50 -19.53
N LEU A 621 8.35 8.51 -18.66
CA LEU A 621 9.71 8.10 -18.34
C LEU A 621 10.43 7.51 -19.56
N SER A 622 9.75 6.66 -20.33
CA SER A 622 10.33 6.05 -21.53
C SER A 622 10.64 7.08 -22.60
N LYS A 623 9.78 8.10 -22.77
CA LYS A 623 10.04 9.23 -23.65
C LYS A 623 11.25 10.05 -23.16
N ALA A 624 11.28 10.41 -21.88
CA ALA A 624 12.41 11.14 -21.29
C ALA A 624 13.73 10.37 -21.44
N ARG A 625 13.70 9.04 -21.25
CA ARG A 625 14.87 8.17 -21.43
C ARG A 625 15.35 8.16 -22.87
N PHE A 626 14.45 8.04 -23.85
CA PHE A 626 14.81 8.04 -25.27
C PHE A 626 15.44 9.36 -25.71
N GLU A 627 14.92 10.49 -25.17
CA GLU A 627 15.36 11.86 -25.50
C GLU A 627 16.56 12.33 -24.64
N PHE A 628 17.13 11.45 -23.82
CA PHE A 628 18.24 11.77 -22.90
C PHE A 628 17.95 12.93 -21.94
N ARG A 629 16.68 13.14 -21.60
CA ARG A 629 16.26 14.10 -20.57
C ARG A 629 16.45 13.47 -19.17
N TRP A 630 17.72 13.33 -18.78
CA TRP A 630 18.13 12.59 -17.58
C TRP A 630 17.42 13.04 -16.30
N ARG A 631 17.32 14.36 -16.10
CA ARG A 631 16.64 14.91 -14.92
C ARG A 631 15.17 14.49 -14.84
N ASP A 632 14.49 14.50 -15.98
CA ASP A 632 13.09 14.06 -16.05
C ASP A 632 12.99 12.55 -15.83
N GLN A 633 13.89 11.76 -16.41
CA GLN A 633 13.94 10.32 -16.20
C GLN A 633 14.08 9.99 -14.71
N PHE A 634 14.97 10.68 -13.99
CA PHE A 634 15.18 10.46 -12.56
C PHE A 634 13.96 10.92 -11.75
N ALA A 635 13.43 12.11 -12.02
CA ALA A 635 12.26 12.66 -11.33
C ALA A 635 11.02 11.78 -11.48
N LEU A 636 10.85 11.15 -12.65
CA LEU A 636 9.77 10.20 -12.93
C LEU A 636 9.99 8.81 -12.30
N GLY A 637 11.20 8.49 -11.86
CA GLY A 637 11.54 7.23 -11.21
C GLY A 637 10.87 7.09 -9.83
N LEU A 638 10.70 5.85 -9.35
CA LEU A 638 10.22 5.57 -8.00
C LEU A 638 11.25 5.97 -6.93
N ASP A 639 12.52 5.86 -7.26
CA ASP A 639 13.66 6.21 -6.42
C ASP A 639 14.63 7.10 -7.19
N PRO A 640 14.36 8.42 -7.27
CA PRO A 640 15.20 9.36 -7.99
C PRO A 640 16.64 9.44 -7.46
N ALA A 641 16.80 9.41 -6.14
CA ALA A 641 18.11 9.54 -5.51
C ALA A 641 19.05 8.40 -5.93
N ARG A 642 18.56 7.16 -5.91
CA ARG A 642 19.33 5.98 -6.35
C ARG A 642 19.65 6.03 -7.85
N ALA A 643 18.71 6.50 -8.65
CA ALA A 643 18.92 6.65 -10.08
C ALA A 643 20.01 7.68 -10.40
N ILE A 644 20.02 8.81 -9.72
CA ILE A 644 21.04 9.85 -9.82
C ILE A 644 22.41 9.31 -9.39
N GLU A 645 22.47 8.67 -8.23
CA GLU A 645 23.70 8.08 -7.67
C GLU A 645 24.36 7.14 -8.68
N TYR A 646 23.63 6.17 -9.20
CA TYR A 646 24.15 5.18 -10.15
C TYR A 646 24.56 5.78 -11.49
N HIS A 647 23.83 6.79 -11.96
CA HIS A 647 24.19 7.48 -13.20
C HIS A 647 25.47 8.31 -13.01
N ASP A 648 25.57 9.06 -11.93
CA ASP A 648 26.65 10.00 -11.69
C ASP A 648 27.95 9.33 -11.25
N GLU A 649 27.88 8.19 -10.54
CA GLU A 649 29.04 7.40 -10.12
C GLU A 649 29.99 7.08 -11.26
N THR A 650 29.45 6.80 -12.43
CA THR A 650 30.21 6.38 -13.62
C THR A 650 30.49 7.51 -14.59
N LEU A 651 30.01 8.72 -14.36
CA LEU A 651 30.18 9.92 -15.18
C LEU A 651 30.66 11.10 -14.33
N PRO A 652 31.95 11.10 -13.90
CA PRO A 652 32.46 12.07 -12.93
C PRO A 652 32.55 13.51 -13.46
N ALA A 653 32.54 13.73 -14.78
CA ALA A 653 32.59 15.05 -15.37
C ALA A 653 31.19 15.65 -15.53
N GLU A 654 30.96 16.88 -15.04
CA GLU A 654 29.67 17.56 -15.11
C GLU A 654 29.05 17.60 -16.52
N GLY A 655 29.86 17.83 -17.55
CA GLY A 655 29.40 17.81 -18.94
C GLY A 655 28.97 16.41 -19.45
N ALA A 656 29.44 15.34 -18.82
CA ALA A 656 29.06 13.98 -19.17
C ALA A 656 27.68 13.59 -18.58
N LYS A 657 27.28 14.21 -17.47
CA LYS A 657 25.99 13.96 -16.80
C LYS A 657 24.77 14.41 -17.63
N THR A 658 24.96 15.32 -18.58
CA THR A 658 23.94 15.81 -19.49
C THR A 658 24.11 15.29 -20.93
N ALA A 659 25.05 14.38 -21.15
CA ALA A 659 25.37 13.87 -22.48
C ALA A 659 24.25 12.94 -23.04
N HIS A 660 24.14 12.88 -24.36
CA HIS A 660 23.21 12.00 -25.05
C HIS A 660 23.71 10.54 -25.13
N PHE A 661 24.25 10.05 -24.03
CA PHE A 661 24.65 8.65 -23.83
C PHE A 661 24.91 8.41 -22.33
N CYS A 662 24.89 7.17 -21.88
CA CYS A 662 25.35 6.77 -20.56
C CYS A 662 26.68 6.00 -20.65
N SER A 663 27.31 5.75 -19.50
CA SER A 663 28.58 5.00 -19.41
C SER A 663 28.49 3.57 -19.97
N MET A 664 27.30 2.96 -19.99
CA MET A 664 27.08 1.60 -20.44
C MET A 664 27.41 1.40 -21.94
N CYS A 665 26.92 2.28 -22.82
CA CYS A 665 27.11 2.19 -24.27
C CYS A 665 28.17 3.17 -24.80
N GLY A 666 28.46 4.26 -24.07
CA GLY A 666 29.30 5.34 -24.53
C GLY A 666 28.71 6.09 -25.71
N PRO A 667 29.49 7.06 -26.29
CA PRO A 667 28.96 7.96 -27.29
C PRO A 667 28.74 7.32 -28.67
N THR A 668 29.38 6.19 -28.95
CA THR A 668 29.42 5.58 -30.31
C THR A 668 28.40 4.44 -30.46
N PHE A 669 28.09 3.70 -29.38
CA PHE A 669 27.29 2.49 -29.46
C PHE A 669 25.89 2.63 -28.83
N CYS A 670 25.48 3.84 -28.49
CA CYS A 670 24.14 4.05 -27.93
C CYS A 670 23.06 3.85 -28.97
N SER A 671 22.27 2.79 -28.82
CA SER A 671 21.20 2.43 -29.78
C SER A 671 20.13 3.53 -29.90
N MET A 672 19.81 4.22 -28.80
CA MET A 672 18.83 5.32 -28.79
C MET A 672 19.34 6.49 -29.68
N LYS A 673 20.63 6.84 -29.54
CA LYS A 673 21.25 7.87 -30.41
C LYS A 673 21.24 7.47 -31.87
N ILE A 674 21.61 6.23 -32.16
CA ILE A 674 21.60 5.71 -33.54
C ILE A 674 20.17 5.68 -34.12
N THR A 675 19.17 5.35 -33.26
CA THR A 675 17.76 5.33 -33.68
C THR A 675 17.21 6.73 -33.94
N GLU A 676 17.74 7.76 -33.27
CA GLU A 676 17.41 9.16 -33.62
C GLU A 676 17.72 9.50 -35.08
N ASP A 677 18.89 9.07 -35.59
CA ASP A 677 19.25 9.24 -36.98
C ASP A 677 18.26 8.51 -37.90
N VAL A 678 17.79 7.32 -37.52
CA VAL A 678 16.76 6.57 -38.26
C VAL A 678 15.42 7.31 -38.29
N ARG A 679 15.01 7.92 -37.17
CA ARG A 679 13.79 8.74 -37.10
C ARG A 679 13.91 10.00 -37.97
N GLN A 680 15.05 10.66 -37.96
CA GLN A 680 15.30 11.82 -38.78
C GLN A 680 15.21 11.46 -40.26
N TYR A 681 15.86 10.37 -40.68
CA TYR A 681 15.77 9.87 -42.05
C TYR A 681 14.32 9.59 -42.46
N ALA A 682 13.52 8.96 -41.60
CA ALA A 682 12.12 8.68 -41.90
C ALA A 682 11.30 9.98 -42.10
N ARG A 683 11.51 11.01 -41.26
CA ARG A 683 10.85 12.32 -41.40
C ARG A 683 11.22 13.00 -42.74
N GLU A 684 12.51 13.01 -43.08
CA GLU A 684 13.00 13.57 -44.35
C GLU A 684 12.39 12.87 -45.56
N GLN A 685 12.17 11.54 -45.49
CA GLN A 685 11.50 10.78 -46.55
C GLN A 685 10.02 11.12 -46.67
N ASP A 686 9.32 11.30 -45.54
CA ASP A 686 7.91 11.67 -45.53
C ASP A 686 7.70 13.12 -46.03
N GLU A 687 8.57 14.06 -45.66
CA GLU A 687 8.58 15.42 -46.17
C GLU A 687 8.92 15.45 -47.66
N GLY A 688 9.88 14.64 -48.12
CA GLY A 688 10.24 14.51 -49.55
C GLY A 688 9.11 13.90 -50.38
N LYS A 689 8.31 13.01 -49.84
CA LYS A 689 7.11 12.47 -50.53
C LYS A 689 6.00 13.52 -50.64
N LEU A 690 5.77 14.31 -49.60
CA LEU A 690 4.83 15.43 -49.64
C LEU A 690 5.22 16.48 -50.72
N ASP A 691 6.50 16.78 -50.86
CA ASP A 691 7.00 17.70 -51.91
C ASP A 691 6.82 17.13 -53.33
N VAL A 692 6.95 15.82 -53.52
CA VAL A 692 6.74 15.16 -54.82
C VAL A 692 5.25 15.15 -55.19
N GLU A 693 4.35 14.85 -54.23
CA GLU A 693 2.92 14.90 -54.47
C GLU A 693 2.41 16.31 -54.75
N ASN A 694 2.93 17.33 -54.06
CA ASN A 694 2.57 18.74 -54.31
C ASN A 694 3.09 19.20 -55.67
N LYS A 695 4.29 18.82 -56.09
CA LYS A 695 4.81 19.12 -57.41
C LYS A 695 4.07 18.42 -58.55
N GLU A 696 3.60 17.19 -58.33
CA GLU A 696 2.77 16.49 -59.33
C GLU A 696 1.35 17.12 -59.44
N THR A 697 0.83 17.71 -58.35
CA THR A 697 -0.46 18.41 -58.37
C THR A 697 -0.37 19.77 -59.06
N GLU A 698 0.73 20.51 -58.89
CA GLU A 698 0.98 21.78 -59.60
C GLU A 698 1.25 21.59 -61.13
N LEU A 699 1.76 20.44 -61.54
CA LEU A 699 1.96 20.10 -62.94
C LEU A 699 0.71 19.61 -63.65
N LYS A 700 -0.42 19.42 -62.95
CA LYS A 700 -1.73 18.98 -63.47
C LYS A 700 -2.76 20.10 -63.54
N ILE A 701 -2.41 21.35 -63.20
CA ILE A 701 -3.17 22.56 -63.42
C ILE A 701 -2.56 23.32 -64.59
#